data_cfaf77120c5dd0968ac2724582590275
#
_entry.id   cfaf77120c5dd0968ac2724582590275
#
_cell.length_a   1.000
_cell.length_b   1.000
_cell.length_c   1.000
_cell.angle_alpha   90.00
_cell.angle_beta   90.00
_cell.angle_gamma   90.00
#
_symmetry.space_group_name_H-M   'P 1'
#
loop_
_entity.id
_entity.type
_entity.pdbx_description
1 polymer ?
#
loop_
_entity_poly.entity_id
_entity_poly.type
_entity_poly.pdbx_seq_one_letter_code
_entity_poly.pdbx_strand_id
1 'polypeptide(L)'
;MKSLRLFGALSLLLLMGCTRENLKVNAPEKSQISGLASTVTLGTNGGDVNLADYFNEPALIDSVSLVPGYNLKLDKPYGMLHATPNGSAILRMFEIKVWSQGFAYSLFGKKSARQSVAFTFDPMGKKFKAVALKGQMNDWNTKKGVMVLEKGVWNLKLDMTPGQYQYVLVADGKEMLDPANSSKMDNNMGGFNSLITLKGDDVEKEPYLYTLEARKNKAVVAVKNSMKQVFVYWQNYRLGQEFVKTEGDKLIIDIPGNAGAMDRSFLRVWAYNEFGVSNDVLIPIEKGRVLTDASDVKRTDKASQILYFMMIDRFKNGNTANNRKVNDPAVLPKVNYFGGDFVGITQKIKDGFFDDLGVNTIWLSPITQNPLGAWGQFTNPSTKFSGYHGYWPVTTTTVDARYGTPAELKTLLDEAHKRNMNVLLDYVAHHVHIENPLFKQHPDWFTSLYLPDGTMNTEKWDDYRLTTWFDTFMPTLDNSKPEVVNPMTDSALFWLRNYSFDGFRHDATKHIPELFWRTLTHKIKTTLPVRSIYQIGETYGSPDLINSYVGSGMLDGQFDFNVYDAAIGAIGKQDGDLRNMTGTLTQSLNWYGNHNLMGYITGNQDRPRFISLAGGSLKWDEDQKRAGWQRDITTGDATSFDKLKMLEGFIFTIPGVPTIYYGDEIGMPGANDPDNRRMMKFSGLNKNEQSVRDYVKQLIQLRRKFLPLAYGDFKMLVNEKNTVAYARTYFGKIALVAMNSSGVAQKVTLKLPEYYDKVSLKANFGSAFGLADDGKVTITMKPRGFEILSN
;
A
#
# COMPACT_ATOMS: atom_id res chain seq x y z
N MET A 1 -3.61 -86.57 42.90
CA MET A 1 -2.37 -86.74 42.19
C MET A 1 -2.35 -85.75 41.00
N LYS A 2 -1.34 -84.94 40.94
CA LYS A 2 -0.91 -84.03 39.85
C LYS A 2 -1.89 -82.96 39.25
N SER A 3 -1.87 -81.82 39.83
CA SER A 3 -2.34 -80.54 39.27
C SER A 3 -1.59 -80.17 38.05
N LEU A 4 -2.24 -79.76 36.96
CA LEU A 4 -1.65 -79.11 35.83
C LEU A 4 -2.06 -77.63 35.85
N ARG A 5 -1.12 -76.72 36.11
CA ARG A 5 -1.33 -75.25 36.08
C ARG A 5 -1.14 -74.80 34.65
N LEU A 6 -2.19 -74.24 34.07
CA LEU A 6 -2.14 -73.53 32.78
C LEU A 6 -1.72 -72.07 33.02
N PHE A 7 -0.57 -71.65 32.48
CA PHE A 7 -0.12 -70.29 32.45
C PHE A 7 -0.73 -69.58 31.20
N GLY A 8 -1.68 -68.68 31.44
CA GLY A 8 -2.16 -67.82 30.40
C GLY A 8 -1.24 -66.57 30.28
N ALA A 9 -0.52 -66.43 29.16
CA ALA A 9 0.24 -65.27 28.84
C ALA A 9 -0.71 -64.19 28.32
N LEU A 10 -0.93 -63.14 29.13
CA LEU A 10 -1.67 -61.94 28.77
C LEU A 10 -0.70 -61.01 28.00
N SER A 11 -0.77 -61.02 26.65
CA SER A 11 -0.05 -60.11 25.80
C SER A 11 -0.66 -58.72 25.93
N LEU A 12 -0.05 -57.87 26.73
CA LEU A 12 -0.36 -56.43 26.81
C LEU A 12 0.20 -55.76 25.53
N LEU A 13 -0.65 -55.55 24.54
CA LEU A 13 -0.38 -54.69 23.42
C LEU A 13 -0.35 -53.25 23.95
N LEU A 14 0.84 -52.75 24.29
CA LEU A 14 1.12 -51.35 24.47
C LEU A 14 0.92 -50.66 23.11
N LEU A 15 -0.25 -50.06 22.90
CA LEU A 15 -0.45 -49.01 21.91
C LEU A 15 0.43 -47.81 22.35
N MET A 16 1.68 -47.85 21.93
CA MET A 16 2.48 -46.65 21.88
C MET A 16 1.83 -45.69 20.83
N GLY A 17 0.86 -44.94 21.29
CA GLY A 17 0.49 -43.71 20.60
C GLY A 17 1.71 -42.81 20.60
N CYS A 18 2.48 -42.84 19.51
CA CYS A 18 3.47 -41.79 19.27
C CYS A 18 2.74 -40.45 19.25
N THR A 19 2.68 -39.78 20.39
CA THR A 19 2.51 -38.34 20.40
C THR A 19 3.71 -37.81 19.65
N ARG A 20 3.54 -37.50 18.35
CA ARG A 20 4.53 -36.74 17.60
C ARG A 20 4.80 -35.48 18.43
N GLU A 21 5.96 -35.41 19.06
CA GLU A 21 6.45 -34.15 19.61
C GLU A 21 6.27 -33.11 18.54
N ASN A 22 5.70 -31.92 18.87
CA ASN A 22 5.54 -30.82 17.96
C ASN A 22 6.93 -30.47 17.41
N LEU A 23 7.16 -30.77 16.13
CA LEU A 23 8.39 -30.41 15.44
C LEU A 23 8.70 -28.95 15.63
N LYS A 24 9.94 -28.62 15.99
CA LYS A 24 10.39 -27.25 16.20
C LYS A 24 11.40 -26.85 15.15
N VAL A 25 11.33 -25.60 14.74
CA VAL A 25 12.39 -24.96 13.94
C VAL A 25 13.52 -24.53 14.88
N ASN A 26 14.78 -24.74 14.46
CA ASN A 26 15.93 -24.22 15.18
C ASN A 26 16.01 -22.70 14.98
N ALA A 27 15.40 -21.96 15.90
CA ALA A 27 15.34 -20.51 15.89
C ALA A 27 15.81 -19.95 17.21
N PRO A 28 16.51 -18.79 17.24
CA PRO A 28 16.93 -18.15 18.48
C PRO A 28 15.71 -17.61 19.25
N GLU A 29 15.89 -17.41 20.55
CA GLU A 29 14.87 -16.79 21.39
C GLU A 29 14.58 -15.34 20.94
N LYS A 30 15.61 -14.59 20.54
CA LYS A 30 15.50 -13.25 19.93
C LYS A 30 16.02 -13.29 18.51
N SER A 31 15.12 -13.10 17.55
CA SER A 31 15.48 -13.07 16.12
C SER A 31 16.32 -11.85 15.76
N GLN A 32 17.28 -12.04 14.83
CA GLN A 32 18.02 -10.95 14.19
C GLN A 32 17.21 -10.24 13.11
N ILE A 33 16.08 -10.80 12.70
CA ILE A 33 15.16 -10.19 11.73
C ILE A 33 13.86 -9.81 12.44
N SER A 34 13.58 -8.52 12.51
CA SER A 34 12.33 -7.99 13.07
C SER A 34 11.22 -8.01 12.01
N GLY A 35 10.13 -8.74 12.30
CA GLY A 35 9.02 -8.94 11.36
C GLY A 35 9.32 -9.94 10.25
N LEU A 36 8.61 -9.83 9.13
CA LEU A 36 8.83 -10.69 7.96
C LEU A 36 9.82 -10.03 7.00
N ALA A 37 10.86 -10.77 6.61
CA ALA A 37 11.79 -10.32 5.58
C ALA A 37 11.07 -10.15 4.23
N SER A 38 11.27 -9.02 3.58
CA SER A 38 10.80 -8.80 2.21
C SER A 38 11.54 -9.71 1.22
N THR A 39 10.96 -9.90 0.02
CA THR A 39 11.56 -10.72 -1.03
C THR A 39 12.82 -10.04 -1.58
N VAL A 40 13.89 -10.80 -1.73
CA VAL A 40 15.11 -10.39 -2.45
C VAL A 40 14.87 -10.58 -3.95
N THR A 41 15.04 -9.52 -4.75
CA THR A 41 14.92 -9.61 -6.20
C THR A 41 16.28 -9.40 -6.84
N LEU A 42 16.80 -10.39 -7.60
CA LEU A 42 18.06 -10.31 -8.32
C LEU A 42 17.83 -10.32 -9.83
N GLY A 43 18.54 -9.44 -10.53
CA GLY A 43 18.51 -9.37 -12.00
C GLY A 43 19.29 -10.49 -12.67
N THR A 44 19.14 -10.64 -13.99
CA THR A 44 19.96 -11.56 -14.78
C THR A 44 21.45 -11.20 -14.75
N ASN A 45 21.77 -9.94 -14.50
CA ASN A 45 23.14 -9.43 -14.34
C ASN A 45 23.59 -9.41 -12.87
N GLY A 46 22.81 -10.01 -11.96
CA GLY A 46 23.08 -9.96 -10.53
C GLY A 46 22.49 -8.72 -9.86
N GLY A 47 23.11 -8.26 -8.79
CA GLY A 47 22.70 -7.08 -8.02
C GLY A 47 23.25 -7.09 -6.61
N ASP A 48 23.03 -6.00 -5.89
CA ASP A 48 23.45 -5.82 -4.51
C ASP A 48 22.25 -5.95 -3.56
N VAL A 49 22.48 -6.58 -2.41
CA VAL A 49 21.50 -6.72 -1.34
C VAL A 49 22.07 -6.09 -0.08
N ASN A 50 21.41 -5.06 0.43
CA ASN A 50 21.76 -4.46 1.70
C ASN A 50 21.18 -5.32 2.85
N LEU A 51 22.02 -6.05 3.57
CA LEU A 51 21.58 -6.94 4.65
C LEU A 51 21.05 -6.16 5.87
N ALA A 52 21.36 -4.87 6.01
CA ALA A 52 20.74 -4.01 7.01
C ALA A 52 19.24 -3.78 6.79
N ASP A 53 18.74 -4.01 5.58
CA ASP A 53 17.31 -4.00 5.29
C ASP A 53 16.57 -5.19 5.95
N TYR A 54 17.29 -6.22 6.34
CA TYR A 54 16.76 -7.46 6.91
C TYR A 54 17.18 -7.66 8.36
N PHE A 55 18.48 -7.56 8.66
CA PHE A 55 19.09 -7.90 9.95
C PHE A 55 19.24 -6.66 10.82
N ASN A 56 18.93 -6.81 12.12
CA ASN A 56 19.10 -5.73 13.10
C ASN A 56 20.58 -5.40 13.30
N GLU A 57 21.46 -6.42 13.28
CA GLU A 57 22.91 -6.29 13.44
C GLU A 57 23.66 -7.01 12.32
N PRO A 58 23.79 -6.41 11.12
CA PRO A 58 24.44 -7.07 9.96
C PRO A 58 25.89 -7.47 10.22
N ALA A 59 26.60 -6.79 11.12
CA ALA A 59 27.96 -7.12 11.50
C ALA A 59 28.09 -8.52 12.16
N LEU A 60 27.00 -9.08 12.70
CA LEU A 60 26.94 -10.41 13.31
C LEU A 60 26.65 -11.53 12.30
N ILE A 61 26.63 -11.22 11.00
CA ILE A 61 26.46 -12.24 9.95
C ILE A 61 27.78 -12.99 9.75
N ASP A 62 27.70 -14.30 9.87
CA ASP A 62 28.88 -15.19 9.75
C ASP A 62 29.14 -15.53 8.28
N SER A 63 28.10 -15.98 7.55
CA SER A 63 28.21 -16.47 6.18
C SER A 63 26.86 -16.49 5.45
N VAL A 64 26.89 -16.72 4.14
CA VAL A 64 25.73 -16.89 3.27
C VAL A 64 25.88 -18.17 2.46
N SER A 65 24.74 -18.79 2.07
CA SER A 65 24.74 -20.00 1.22
C SER A 65 25.10 -19.69 -0.22
N LEU A 66 25.49 -20.73 -0.95
CA LEU A 66 25.49 -20.70 -2.42
C LEU A 66 24.05 -20.63 -2.95
N VAL A 67 23.86 -19.93 -4.04
CA VAL A 67 22.59 -19.82 -4.76
C VAL A 67 22.81 -20.21 -6.22
N PRO A 68 22.03 -21.15 -6.79
CA PRO A 68 22.14 -21.51 -8.19
C PRO A 68 22.00 -20.29 -9.11
N GLY A 69 22.92 -20.13 -10.05
CA GLY A 69 22.93 -19.03 -10.99
C GLY A 69 23.73 -17.80 -10.54
N TYR A 70 24.12 -17.71 -9.26
CA TYR A 70 24.87 -16.56 -8.73
C TYR A 70 26.08 -16.99 -7.89
N ASN A 71 27.15 -16.21 -8.01
CA ASN A 71 28.21 -16.14 -7.02
C ASN A 71 27.85 -15.04 -6.02
N LEU A 72 27.81 -15.36 -4.72
CA LEU A 72 27.51 -14.42 -3.66
C LEU A 72 28.79 -14.07 -2.88
N LYS A 73 29.08 -12.77 -2.78
CA LYS A 73 30.20 -12.25 -1.97
C LYS A 73 29.64 -11.35 -0.85
N LEU A 74 29.87 -11.76 0.40
CA LEU A 74 29.51 -10.97 1.58
C LEU A 74 30.61 -9.95 1.89
N ASP A 75 30.23 -8.68 1.89
CA ASP A 75 31.06 -7.58 2.40
C ASP A 75 30.60 -7.25 3.84
N LYS A 76 31.24 -7.89 4.82
CA LYS A 76 30.84 -7.80 6.23
C LYS A 76 30.88 -6.37 6.80
N PRO A 77 31.92 -5.55 6.56
CA PRO A 77 31.99 -4.20 7.11
C PRO A 77 30.82 -3.31 6.73
N TYR A 78 30.27 -3.50 5.54
CA TYR A 78 29.17 -2.70 5.01
C TYR A 78 27.83 -3.41 5.07
N GLY A 79 27.78 -4.68 5.50
CA GLY A 79 26.56 -5.46 5.49
C GLY A 79 25.98 -5.67 4.09
N MET A 80 26.83 -5.68 3.05
CA MET A 80 26.41 -5.81 1.65
C MET A 80 26.64 -7.22 1.13
N LEU A 81 25.69 -7.71 0.34
CA LEU A 81 25.80 -8.97 -0.37
C LEU A 81 25.79 -8.68 -1.88
N HIS A 82 26.91 -8.93 -2.54
CA HIS A 82 27.08 -8.74 -3.98
C HIS A 82 26.80 -10.06 -4.70
N ALA A 83 25.81 -10.07 -5.58
CA ALA A 83 25.47 -11.22 -6.43
C ALA A 83 25.93 -10.97 -7.87
N THR A 84 26.71 -11.89 -8.42
CA THR A 84 27.15 -11.88 -9.84
C THR A 84 26.75 -13.18 -10.51
N PRO A 85 26.33 -13.18 -11.80
CA PRO A 85 26.00 -14.39 -12.52
C PRO A 85 27.22 -15.34 -12.58
N ASN A 86 27.00 -16.65 -12.43
CA ASN A 86 28.07 -17.66 -12.51
C ASN A 86 28.00 -18.55 -13.76
N GLY A 87 27.17 -18.19 -14.73
CA GLY A 87 26.98 -18.96 -15.97
C GLY A 87 26.01 -20.14 -15.87
N SER A 88 25.58 -20.51 -14.65
CA SER A 88 24.56 -21.53 -14.46
C SER A 88 23.15 -20.94 -14.65
N ALA A 89 22.14 -21.80 -14.86
CA ALA A 89 20.76 -21.36 -14.99
C ALA A 89 20.26 -20.70 -13.68
N ILE A 90 19.77 -19.47 -13.83
CA ILE A 90 19.15 -18.73 -12.72
C ILE A 90 17.74 -19.24 -12.53
N LEU A 91 17.45 -19.74 -11.33
CA LEU A 91 16.12 -20.21 -10.95
C LEU A 91 15.14 -19.04 -10.81
N ARG A 92 13.85 -19.25 -11.14
CA ARG A 92 12.79 -18.24 -10.94
C ARG A 92 12.65 -17.82 -9.48
N MET A 93 12.84 -18.79 -8.57
CA MET A 93 12.81 -18.61 -7.12
C MET A 93 13.97 -19.36 -6.48
N PHE A 94 14.51 -18.79 -5.42
CA PHE A 94 15.65 -19.34 -4.68
C PHE A 94 15.61 -18.95 -3.22
N GLU A 95 16.44 -19.55 -2.41
CA GLU A 95 16.66 -19.22 -1.02
C GLU A 95 18.09 -18.74 -0.83
N ILE A 96 18.27 -17.64 -0.08
CA ILE A 96 19.57 -17.22 0.45
C ILE A 96 19.55 -17.54 1.94
N LYS A 97 20.28 -18.57 2.35
CA LYS A 97 20.51 -18.81 3.80
C LYS A 97 21.60 -17.88 4.28
N VAL A 98 21.30 -17.24 5.41
CA VAL A 98 22.23 -16.33 6.09
C VAL A 98 22.43 -16.86 7.49
N TRP A 99 23.68 -17.15 7.86
CA TRP A 99 24.03 -17.58 9.20
C TRP A 99 24.45 -16.37 10.03
N SER A 100 23.88 -16.28 11.22
CA SER A 100 24.22 -15.27 12.21
C SER A 100 24.13 -15.88 13.60
N GLN A 101 25.23 -15.80 14.35
CA GLN A 101 25.31 -16.32 15.73
C GLN A 101 24.89 -17.81 15.87
N GLY A 102 25.25 -18.65 14.89
CA GLY A 102 24.94 -20.07 14.87
C GLY A 102 23.53 -20.45 14.41
N PHE A 103 22.68 -19.49 14.07
CA PHE A 103 21.35 -19.73 13.52
C PHE A 103 21.27 -19.42 12.04
N ALA A 104 20.50 -20.22 11.30
CA ALA A 104 20.25 -20.03 9.87
C ALA A 104 18.91 -19.32 9.64
N TYR A 105 18.96 -18.16 9.01
CA TYR A 105 17.80 -17.42 8.51
C TYR A 105 17.65 -17.66 7.02
N SER A 106 16.44 -17.63 6.52
CA SER A 106 16.15 -17.87 5.11
C SER A 106 15.51 -16.62 4.49
N LEU A 107 16.23 -15.93 3.61
CA LEU A 107 15.68 -14.88 2.77
C LEU A 107 15.13 -15.52 1.49
N PHE A 108 13.87 -15.22 1.17
CA PHE A 108 13.24 -15.68 -0.04
C PHE A 108 13.66 -14.80 -1.21
N GLY A 109 14.13 -15.40 -2.31
CA GLY A 109 14.61 -14.73 -3.50
C GLY A 109 13.80 -15.03 -4.75
N LYS A 110 13.66 -14.02 -5.61
CA LYS A 110 13.06 -14.13 -6.95
C LYS A 110 14.01 -13.57 -8.00
N LYS A 111 14.04 -14.24 -9.17
CA LYS A 111 14.64 -13.67 -10.38
C LYS A 111 13.78 -12.50 -10.83
N SER A 112 14.39 -11.38 -11.15
CA SER A 112 13.71 -10.23 -11.74
C SER A 112 13.02 -10.63 -13.06
N ALA A 113 11.76 -10.21 -13.20
CA ALA A 113 10.99 -10.39 -14.43
C ALA A 113 11.30 -9.30 -15.48
N ARG A 114 12.25 -8.39 -15.22
CA ARG A 114 12.60 -7.31 -16.15
C ARG A 114 13.10 -7.86 -17.47
N GLN A 115 12.65 -7.24 -18.55
CA GLN A 115 13.05 -7.51 -19.92
C GLN A 115 13.48 -6.22 -20.60
N SER A 116 14.47 -6.32 -21.50
CA SER A 116 15.00 -5.17 -22.24
C SER A 116 14.03 -4.78 -23.35
N VAL A 117 13.55 -3.54 -23.32
CA VAL A 117 12.59 -2.97 -24.27
C VAL A 117 13.25 -1.85 -25.05
N ALA A 118 13.17 -1.90 -26.37
CA ALA A 118 13.66 -0.86 -27.24
C ALA A 118 12.53 0.11 -27.61
N PHE A 119 12.79 1.40 -27.44
CA PHE A 119 11.95 2.50 -27.93
C PHE A 119 12.65 3.18 -29.08
N THR A 120 11.92 3.44 -30.16
CA THR A 120 12.44 4.09 -31.36
C THR A 120 11.52 5.23 -31.78
N PHE A 121 12.10 6.34 -32.23
CA PHE A 121 11.35 7.44 -32.82
C PHE A 121 11.99 7.89 -34.13
N ASP A 122 11.25 7.69 -35.23
CA ASP A 122 11.63 8.19 -36.57
C ASP A 122 11.08 9.63 -36.70
N PRO A 123 11.94 10.64 -36.82
CA PRO A 123 11.52 12.03 -36.97
C PRO A 123 10.92 12.35 -38.35
N MET A 124 10.83 11.39 -39.28
CA MET A 124 10.31 11.57 -40.66
C MET A 124 10.86 12.80 -41.36
N GLY A 125 12.19 12.97 -41.30
CA GLY A 125 12.91 14.08 -41.92
C GLY A 125 12.92 15.40 -41.16
N LYS A 126 12.21 15.51 -40.05
CA LYS A 126 12.32 16.65 -39.13
C LYS A 126 13.62 16.56 -38.35
N LYS A 127 14.17 17.73 -38.01
CA LYS A 127 15.41 17.80 -37.22
C LYS A 127 15.06 18.23 -35.79
N PHE A 128 15.43 17.38 -34.82
CA PHE A 128 15.33 17.72 -33.39
C PHE A 128 16.75 17.76 -32.79
N LYS A 129 16.95 18.68 -31.84
CA LYS A 129 18.21 18.83 -31.10
C LYS A 129 18.33 17.76 -30.02
N ALA A 130 17.20 17.46 -29.35
CA ALA A 130 17.12 16.47 -28.30
C ALA A 130 15.74 15.79 -28.31
N VAL A 131 15.75 14.48 -28.06
CA VAL A 131 14.53 13.70 -27.84
C VAL A 131 14.70 12.86 -26.58
N ALA A 132 13.66 12.83 -25.76
CA ALA A 132 13.60 11.97 -24.59
C ALA A 132 12.26 11.24 -24.52
N LEU A 133 12.26 10.06 -23.94
CA LEU A 133 11.07 9.36 -23.50
C LEU A 133 10.76 9.75 -22.05
N LYS A 134 9.53 10.10 -21.75
CA LYS A 134 9.05 10.48 -20.42
C LYS A 134 7.80 9.66 -20.09
N GLY A 135 7.83 8.90 -19.01
CA GLY A 135 6.71 8.02 -18.67
C GLY A 135 6.88 7.27 -17.36
N GLN A 136 5.91 6.41 -17.05
CA GLN A 136 5.90 5.61 -15.83
C GLN A 136 7.14 4.70 -15.67
N MET A 137 7.78 4.31 -16.77
CA MET A 137 8.97 3.44 -16.78
C MET A 137 10.26 4.16 -16.31
N ASN A 138 10.27 5.47 -16.23
CA ASN A 138 11.44 6.26 -15.81
C ASN A 138 11.06 7.42 -14.87
N ASP A 139 9.98 7.25 -14.10
CA ASP A 139 9.50 8.21 -13.09
C ASP A 139 9.15 9.58 -13.70
N TRP A 140 8.71 9.60 -14.95
CA TRP A 140 8.44 10.82 -15.72
C TRP A 140 9.66 11.75 -15.84
N ASN A 141 10.87 11.20 -15.66
CA ASN A 141 12.13 11.96 -15.67
C ASN A 141 12.79 11.92 -17.05
N THR A 142 12.85 13.07 -17.71
CA THR A 142 13.44 13.22 -19.05
C THR A 142 14.93 12.87 -19.08
N LYS A 143 15.68 13.09 -17.99
CA LYS A 143 17.11 12.77 -17.89
C LYS A 143 17.39 11.27 -17.91
N LYS A 144 16.45 10.47 -17.38
CA LYS A 144 16.50 9.00 -17.41
C LYS A 144 16.01 8.43 -18.75
N GLY A 145 15.42 9.25 -19.61
CA GLY A 145 14.82 8.84 -20.89
C GLY A 145 15.49 9.43 -22.12
N VAL A 146 16.70 9.95 -22.02
CA VAL A 146 17.42 10.56 -23.14
C VAL A 146 17.62 9.53 -24.26
N MET A 147 17.14 9.84 -25.46
CA MET A 147 17.28 9.01 -26.64
C MET A 147 18.57 9.37 -27.42
N VAL A 148 19.18 8.39 -28.06
CA VAL A 148 20.40 8.56 -28.88
C VAL A 148 20.01 8.48 -30.35
N LEU A 149 20.46 9.46 -31.13
CA LEU A 149 20.26 9.49 -32.58
C LEU A 149 21.27 8.58 -33.30
N GLU A 150 20.77 7.49 -33.90
CA GLU A 150 21.57 6.56 -34.70
C GLU A 150 20.91 6.34 -36.05
N LYS A 151 21.69 6.53 -37.12
CA LYS A 151 21.22 6.33 -38.51
C LYS A 151 19.92 7.05 -38.86
N GLY A 152 19.68 8.22 -38.29
CA GLY A 152 18.49 9.03 -38.52
C GLY A 152 17.26 8.70 -37.64
N VAL A 153 17.38 7.70 -36.75
CA VAL A 153 16.32 7.28 -35.79
C VAL A 153 16.80 7.48 -34.36
N TRP A 154 15.95 7.98 -33.52
CA TRP A 154 16.20 8.12 -32.08
C TRP A 154 15.91 6.79 -31.36
N ASN A 155 16.84 6.32 -30.53
CA ASN A 155 16.80 5.01 -29.87
C ASN A 155 17.03 5.13 -28.37
N LEU A 156 16.32 4.28 -27.60
CA LEU A 156 16.49 4.10 -26.15
C LEU A 156 16.20 2.65 -25.81
N LYS A 157 17.00 2.04 -24.94
CA LYS A 157 16.70 0.74 -24.32
C LYS A 157 16.47 0.93 -22.83
N LEU A 158 15.39 0.34 -22.30
CA LEU A 158 15.08 0.33 -20.88
C LEU A 158 14.77 -1.11 -20.44
N ASP A 159 15.22 -1.47 -19.24
CA ASP A 159 14.83 -2.73 -18.61
C ASP A 159 13.55 -2.51 -17.82
N MET A 160 12.44 -3.13 -18.25
CA MET A 160 11.10 -2.92 -17.72
C MET A 160 10.47 -4.23 -17.25
N THR A 161 9.71 -4.17 -16.18
CA THR A 161 8.90 -5.29 -15.70
C THR A 161 7.65 -5.45 -16.56
N PRO A 162 7.10 -6.66 -16.76
CA PRO A 162 5.81 -6.86 -17.40
C PRO A 162 4.70 -6.01 -16.77
N GLY A 163 3.85 -5.42 -17.62
CA GLY A 163 2.78 -4.52 -17.17
C GLY A 163 2.42 -3.48 -18.22
N GLN A 164 1.58 -2.52 -17.83
CA GLN A 164 1.16 -1.41 -18.67
C GLN A 164 1.85 -0.13 -18.23
N TYR A 165 2.33 0.66 -19.20
CA TYR A 165 3.05 1.89 -18.94
C TYR A 165 2.58 3.01 -19.86
N GLN A 166 2.21 4.13 -19.25
CA GLN A 166 1.91 5.36 -19.96
C GLN A 166 3.19 6.16 -20.21
N TYR A 167 3.33 6.77 -21.39
CA TYR A 167 4.47 7.59 -21.75
C TYR A 167 4.16 8.63 -22.81
N VAL A 168 5.05 9.60 -22.94
CA VAL A 168 5.09 10.57 -24.04
C VAL A 168 6.53 10.69 -24.53
N LEU A 169 6.70 11.14 -25.78
CA LEU A 169 7.97 11.61 -26.30
C LEU A 169 8.12 13.12 -26.03
N VAL A 170 9.32 13.56 -25.69
CA VAL A 170 9.64 14.97 -25.51
C VAL A 170 10.68 15.36 -26.54
N ALA A 171 10.26 16.08 -27.59
CA ALA A 171 11.13 16.55 -28.65
C ALA A 171 11.36 18.06 -28.55
N ASP A 172 12.61 18.49 -28.35
CA ASP A 172 12.99 19.88 -28.12
C ASP A 172 12.11 20.57 -27.06
N GLY A 173 11.83 19.85 -25.95
CA GLY A 173 11.05 20.34 -24.82
C GLY A 173 9.52 20.29 -24.99
N LYS A 174 9.00 19.77 -26.11
CA LYS A 174 7.56 19.63 -26.35
C LYS A 174 7.12 18.18 -26.22
N GLU A 175 6.11 17.93 -25.39
CA GLU A 175 5.49 16.62 -25.25
C GLU A 175 4.62 16.29 -26.46
N MET A 176 4.65 15.02 -26.87
CA MET A 176 3.83 14.47 -27.95
C MET A 176 3.57 12.98 -27.72
N LEU A 177 2.45 12.48 -28.23
CA LEU A 177 2.21 11.05 -28.34
C LEU A 177 3.25 10.42 -29.28
N ASP A 178 3.57 9.15 -29.02
CA ASP A 178 4.41 8.36 -29.92
C ASP A 178 3.65 8.07 -31.22
N PRO A 179 4.11 8.61 -32.38
CA PRO A 179 3.38 8.43 -33.63
C PRO A 179 3.41 6.99 -34.15
N ALA A 180 4.35 6.17 -33.69
CA ALA A 180 4.45 4.76 -34.05
C ALA A 180 3.54 3.86 -33.18
N ASN A 181 2.97 4.38 -32.08
CA ASN A 181 2.12 3.63 -31.19
C ASN A 181 0.68 4.18 -31.19
N SER A 182 -0.24 3.43 -31.75
CA SER A 182 -1.67 3.80 -31.77
C SER A 182 -2.40 3.60 -30.45
N SER A 183 -1.81 2.81 -29.53
CA SER A 183 -2.40 2.56 -28.21
C SER A 183 -2.19 3.76 -27.29
N LYS A 184 -3.27 4.22 -26.68
CA LYS A 184 -3.26 5.37 -25.78
C LYS A 184 -4.21 5.17 -24.60
N MET A 185 -3.92 5.84 -23.50
CA MET A 185 -4.74 5.87 -22.29
C MET A 185 -4.99 7.32 -21.90
N ASP A 186 -6.20 7.61 -21.42
CA ASP A 186 -6.57 8.90 -20.85
C ASP A 186 -5.69 9.20 -19.62
N ASN A 187 -5.13 10.40 -19.57
CA ASN A 187 -4.25 10.84 -18.48
C ASN A 187 -5.00 11.48 -17.30
N ASN A 188 -6.33 11.50 -17.35
CA ASN A 188 -7.22 12.16 -16.38
C ASN A 188 -7.02 13.69 -16.22
N MET A 189 -6.28 14.30 -17.15
CA MET A 189 -6.02 15.74 -17.20
C MET A 189 -6.49 16.39 -18.52
N GLY A 190 -7.45 15.77 -19.17
CA GLY A 190 -8.04 16.25 -20.45
C GLY A 190 -7.23 15.87 -21.69
N GLY A 191 -6.28 14.93 -21.60
CA GLY A 191 -5.43 14.48 -22.70
C GLY A 191 -5.20 12.96 -22.68
N PHE A 192 -4.25 12.51 -23.51
CA PHE A 192 -3.88 11.11 -23.62
C PHE A 192 -2.36 10.96 -23.48
N ASN A 193 -1.94 9.81 -22.95
CA ASN A 193 -0.57 9.32 -23.04
C ASN A 193 -0.54 8.10 -23.97
N SER A 194 0.59 7.85 -24.65
CA SER A 194 0.84 6.58 -25.35
C SER A 194 0.90 5.45 -24.33
N LEU A 195 0.41 4.26 -24.68
CA LEU A 195 0.36 3.09 -23.81
C LEU A 195 1.17 1.95 -24.41
N ILE A 196 2.12 1.41 -23.66
CA ILE A 196 2.80 0.16 -23.97
C ILE A 196 2.41 -0.93 -22.97
N THR A 197 2.15 -2.14 -23.48
CA THR A 197 1.86 -3.32 -22.64
C THR A 197 2.93 -4.38 -22.88
N LEU A 198 3.63 -4.76 -21.83
CA LEU A 198 4.63 -5.83 -21.84
C LEU A 198 4.02 -7.09 -21.25
N LYS A 199 4.08 -8.18 -22.03
CA LYS A 199 3.59 -9.48 -21.59
C LYS A 199 4.51 -10.08 -20.53
N GLY A 200 3.90 -10.64 -19.48
CA GLY A 200 4.55 -11.42 -18.43
C GLY A 200 4.46 -12.93 -18.67
N ASP A 201 4.52 -13.64 -17.58
CA ASP A 201 4.32 -15.09 -17.50
C ASP A 201 2.92 -15.51 -17.98
N ASP A 202 2.71 -16.79 -18.26
CA ASP A 202 1.41 -17.33 -18.71
C ASP A 202 0.54 -17.62 -17.48
N VAL A 203 -0.27 -16.63 -17.09
CA VAL A 203 -1.13 -16.68 -15.88
C VAL A 203 -2.12 -17.84 -15.86
N GLU A 204 -2.44 -18.46 -17.01
CA GLU A 204 -3.33 -19.62 -17.08
C GLU A 204 -2.59 -20.92 -16.78
N LYS A 205 -1.25 -20.95 -16.96
CA LYS A 205 -0.42 -22.15 -16.77
C LYS A 205 0.50 -22.08 -15.55
N GLU A 206 0.71 -20.91 -14.99
CA GLU A 206 1.47 -20.77 -13.75
C GLU A 206 0.76 -21.45 -12.58
N PRO A 207 1.45 -21.87 -11.51
CA PRO A 207 0.81 -22.39 -10.34
C PRO A 207 -0.08 -21.35 -9.68
N TYR A 208 -1.24 -21.78 -9.16
CA TYR A 208 -2.07 -20.92 -8.30
C TYR A 208 -2.38 -21.63 -6.99
N LEU A 209 -2.17 -20.95 -5.87
CA LEU A 209 -2.29 -21.48 -4.52
C LEU A 209 -3.64 -21.07 -3.91
N TYR A 210 -4.36 -22.04 -3.31
CA TYR A 210 -5.60 -21.82 -2.57
C TYR A 210 -5.46 -22.31 -1.14
N THR A 211 -5.81 -21.51 -0.15
CA THR A 211 -5.93 -21.96 1.23
C THR A 211 -7.24 -22.75 1.39
N LEU A 212 -7.17 -24.05 1.69
CA LEU A 212 -8.36 -24.90 1.70
C LEU A 212 -8.91 -25.16 3.09
N GLU A 213 -8.11 -25.71 3.98
CA GLU A 213 -8.54 -26.22 5.26
C GLU A 213 -7.53 -25.86 6.36
N ALA A 214 -8.04 -25.38 7.48
CA ALA A 214 -7.29 -25.19 8.71
C ALA A 214 -7.60 -26.35 9.67
N ARG A 215 -6.60 -27.15 9.99
CA ARG A 215 -6.68 -28.20 11.01
C ARG A 215 -5.92 -27.73 12.25
N LYS A 216 -6.15 -28.35 13.41
CA LYS A 216 -5.63 -27.92 14.72
C LYS A 216 -4.21 -27.29 14.69
N ASN A 217 -3.24 -28.00 14.10
CA ASN A 217 -1.84 -27.56 13.97
C ASN A 217 -1.31 -27.66 12.54
N LYS A 218 -2.20 -27.60 11.54
CA LYS A 218 -1.85 -27.74 10.12
C LYS A 218 -2.62 -26.75 9.27
N ALA A 219 -1.99 -26.29 8.20
CA ALA A 219 -2.63 -25.60 7.11
C ALA A 219 -2.60 -26.48 5.85
N VAL A 220 -3.71 -26.55 5.13
CA VAL A 220 -3.81 -27.25 3.85
C VAL A 220 -3.95 -26.22 2.73
N VAL A 221 -3.03 -26.26 1.77
CA VAL A 221 -2.99 -25.38 0.60
C VAL A 221 -3.06 -26.24 -0.65
N ALA A 222 -4.00 -25.96 -1.55
CA ALA A 222 -4.04 -26.62 -2.86
C ALA A 222 -3.21 -25.85 -3.87
N VAL A 223 -2.69 -26.59 -4.85
CA VAL A 223 -1.92 -26.07 -5.97
C VAL A 223 -2.65 -26.41 -7.27
N LYS A 224 -3.24 -25.40 -7.90
CA LYS A 224 -3.72 -25.53 -9.27
C LYS A 224 -2.53 -25.45 -10.23
N ASN A 225 -2.58 -26.23 -11.33
CA ASN A 225 -1.50 -26.46 -12.28
C ASN A 225 -0.29 -27.22 -11.67
N SER A 226 0.64 -27.61 -12.52
CA SER A 226 1.86 -28.30 -12.05
C SER A 226 2.78 -27.35 -11.30
N MET A 227 3.52 -27.84 -10.31
CA MET A 227 4.59 -27.10 -9.66
C MET A 227 5.92 -27.85 -9.82
N LYS A 228 7.00 -27.10 -10.08
CA LYS A 228 8.36 -27.61 -10.09
C LYS A 228 8.94 -27.65 -8.67
N GLN A 229 8.66 -26.60 -7.90
CA GLN A 229 9.14 -26.46 -6.53
C GLN A 229 8.21 -25.57 -5.72
N VAL A 230 8.13 -25.85 -4.42
CA VAL A 230 7.41 -25.03 -3.43
C VAL A 230 8.40 -24.51 -2.39
N PHE A 231 8.10 -23.31 -1.90
CA PHE A 231 8.80 -22.65 -0.81
C PHE A 231 7.79 -22.36 0.29
N VAL A 232 8.00 -22.95 1.46
CA VAL A 232 7.19 -22.72 2.65
C VAL A 232 8.08 -22.17 3.73
N TYR A 233 7.68 -21.05 4.32
CA TYR A 233 8.38 -20.40 5.42
C TYR A 233 7.47 -20.25 6.63
N TRP A 234 7.99 -20.50 7.79
CA TRP A 234 7.45 -19.98 9.03
C TRP A 234 8.32 -18.81 9.48
N GLN A 235 7.72 -17.61 9.56
CA GLN A 235 8.49 -16.39 9.78
C GLN A 235 9.61 -16.25 8.73
N ASN A 236 10.88 -16.24 9.15
CA ASN A 236 12.06 -16.13 8.29
C ASN A 236 12.88 -17.44 8.26
N TYR A 237 12.20 -18.58 8.46
CA TYR A 237 12.81 -19.91 8.46
C TYR A 237 12.11 -20.79 7.43
N ARG A 238 12.87 -21.33 6.49
CA ARG A 238 12.31 -22.27 5.51
C ARG A 238 11.96 -23.59 6.20
N LEU A 239 10.76 -24.09 5.92
CA LEU A 239 10.30 -25.39 6.40
C LEU A 239 10.74 -26.50 5.43
N GLY A 240 11.34 -27.56 5.99
CA GLY A 240 11.75 -28.75 5.25
C GLY A 240 10.62 -29.74 5.02
N GLN A 241 10.97 -30.92 4.44
CA GLN A 241 10.01 -31.99 4.14
C GLN A 241 9.38 -32.58 5.40
N GLU A 242 10.01 -32.45 6.54
CA GLU A 242 9.46 -32.85 7.84
C GLU A 242 8.20 -32.10 8.23
N PHE A 243 8.08 -30.83 7.78
CA PHE A 243 6.91 -29.97 8.01
C PHE A 243 5.93 -29.97 6.83
N VAL A 244 6.41 -30.24 5.62
CA VAL A 244 5.60 -30.04 4.39
C VAL A 244 5.46 -31.37 3.65
N LYS A 245 4.23 -31.86 3.53
CA LYS A 245 3.90 -33.06 2.77
C LYS A 245 3.06 -32.71 1.56
N THR A 246 3.35 -33.35 0.43
CA THR A 246 2.53 -33.23 -0.78
C THR A 246 1.66 -34.48 -0.90
N GLU A 247 0.34 -34.28 -1.01
CA GLU A 247 -0.65 -35.32 -1.24
C GLU A 247 -1.51 -34.91 -2.46
N GLY A 248 -1.19 -35.48 -3.62
CA GLY A 248 -1.81 -35.07 -4.89
C GLY A 248 -1.52 -33.61 -5.21
N ASP A 249 -2.57 -32.80 -5.33
CA ASP A 249 -2.53 -31.37 -5.57
C ASP A 249 -2.50 -30.51 -4.27
N LYS A 250 -2.32 -31.15 -3.10
CA LYS A 250 -2.38 -30.50 -1.79
C LYS A 250 -1.04 -30.51 -1.07
N LEU A 251 -0.73 -29.38 -0.46
CA LEU A 251 0.36 -29.22 0.49
C LEU A 251 -0.23 -29.25 1.90
N ILE A 252 0.19 -30.20 2.71
CA ILE A 252 -0.15 -30.30 4.13
C ILE A 252 1.04 -29.76 4.91
N ILE A 253 0.85 -28.62 5.56
CA ILE A 253 1.90 -27.88 6.26
C ILE A 253 1.68 -28.03 7.76
N ASP A 254 2.59 -28.70 8.45
CA ASP A 254 2.64 -28.74 9.91
C ASP A 254 3.14 -27.41 10.46
N ILE A 255 2.37 -26.80 11.37
CA ILE A 255 2.76 -25.56 12.05
C ILE A 255 3.85 -25.87 13.08
N PRO A 256 5.02 -25.21 13.05
CA PRO A 256 6.08 -25.46 14.02
C PRO A 256 5.64 -25.22 15.46
N GLY A 257 6.11 -26.07 16.37
CA GLY A 257 5.78 -25.99 17.80
C GLY A 257 6.19 -24.65 18.45
N ASN A 258 7.23 -24.00 17.90
CA ASN A 258 7.63 -22.63 18.30
C ASN A 258 6.50 -21.61 18.18
N ALA A 259 5.59 -21.79 17.21
CA ALA A 259 4.48 -20.85 16.99
C ALA A 259 3.49 -20.82 18.17
N GLY A 260 3.47 -21.86 19.01
CA GLY A 260 2.62 -21.91 20.21
C GLY A 260 3.00 -20.90 21.29
N ALA A 261 4.26 -20.48 21.32
CA ALA A 261 4.78 -19.47 22.25
C ALA A 261 4.64 -18.03 21.74
N MET A 262 4.18 -17.83 20.49
CA MET A 262 4.03 -16.53 19.87
C MET A 262 2.54 -16.16 19.76
N ASP A 263 2.20 -14.95 20.20
CA ASP A 263 0.84 -14.43 20.05
C ASP A 263 0.41 -14.31 18.59
N ARG A 264 1.35 -13.96 17.69
CA ARG A 264 1.16 -13.91 16.24
C ARG A 264 2.44 -14.34 15.54
N SER A 265 2.30 -15.27 14.57
CA SER A 265 3.35 -15.64 13.62
C SER A 265 2.72 -15.91 12.25
N PHE A 266 3.52 -16.17 11.23
CA PHE A 266 3.01 -16.31 9.86
C PHE A 266 3.66 -17.48 9.13
N LEU A 267 2.85 -18.20 8.35
CA LEU A 267 3.32 -19.05 7.26
C LEU A 267 3.25 -18.27 5.96
N ARG A 268 4.26 -18.44 5.10
CA ARG A 268 4.30 -17.88 3.75
C ARG A 268 4.56 -19.00 2.76
N VAL A 269 3.79 -19.05 1.66
CA VAL A 269 3.91 -20.11 0.65
C VAL A 269 4.01 -19.51 -0.75
N TRP A 270 4.92 -20.05 -1.54
CA TRP A 270 5.10 -19.76 -2.96
C TRP A 270 5.41 -21.06 -3.71
N ALA A 271 5.05 -21.11 -4.98
CA ALA A 271 5.41 -22.17 -5.90
C ALA A 271 5.81 -21.60 -7.27
N TYR A 272 6.54 -22.36 -8.07
CA TYR A 272 6.78 -22.01 -9.45
C TYR A 272 6.84 -23.25 -10.35
N ASN A 273 6.62 -23.01 -11.65
CA ASN A 273 6.87 -23.97 -12.71
C ASN A 273 7.62 -23.29 -13.88
N GLU A 274 7.67 -23.91 -15.04
CA GLU A 274 8.30 -23.35 -16.24
C GLU A 274 7.57 -22.13 -16.80
N PHE A 275 6.28 -21.98 -16.52
CA PHE A 275 5.42 -20.88 -17.05
C PHE A 275 5.42 -19.64 -16.16
N GLY A 276 5.61 -19.80 -14.85
CA GLY A 276 5.57 -18.63 -13.98
C GLY A 276 5.72 -18.96 -12.49
N VAL A 277 5.47 -17.93 -11.69
CA VAL A 277 5.48 -17.94 -10.22
C VAL A 277 4.04 -17.78 -9.71
N SER A 278 3.67 -18.56 -8.71
CA SER A 278 2.34 -18.50 -8.09
C SER A 278 2.06 -17.14 -7.43
N ASN A 279 0.77 -16.89 -7.11
CA ASN A 279 0.42 -15.93 -6.07
C ASN A 279 1.18 -16.26 -4.78
N ASP A 280 1.48 -15.23 -3.98
CA ASP A 280 1.95 -15.42 -2.61
C ASP A 280 0.77 -15.77 -1.69
N VAL A 281 1.00 -16.64 -0.71
CA VAL A 281 0.03 -16.98 0.33
C VAL A 281 0.62 -16.61 1.68
N LEU A 282 -0.13 -15.81 2.46
CA LEU A 282 0.20 -15.42 3.83
C LEU A 282 -0.86 -15.99 4.78
N ILE A 283 -0.43 -16.83 5.72
CA ILE A 283 -1.32 -17.46 6.70
C ILE A 283 -0.93 -16.97 8.10
N PRO A 284 -1.73 -16.10 8.72
CA PRO A 284 -1.52 -15.71 10.10
C PRO A 284 -1.81 -16.88 11.05
N ILE A 285 -0.93 -17.03 12.02
CA ILE A 285 -0.99 -18.09 13.05
C ILE A 285 -1.17 -17.42 14.42
N GLU A 286 -2.22 -17.80 15.11
CA GLU A 286 -2.52 -17.38 16.49
C GLU A 286 -2.15 -18.52 17.45
N LYS A 287 -1.10 -18.32 18.28
CA LYS A 287 -0.69 -19.31 19.30
C LYS A 287 -0.62 -20.75 18.78
N GLY A 288 0.01 -20.94 17.60
CA GLY A 288 0.19 -22.24 16.96
C GLY A 288 -1.01 -22.77 16.17
N ARG A 289 -2.04 -21.96 15.92
CA ARG A 289 -3.21 -22.33 15.10
C ARG A 289 -3.42 -21.34 13.98
N VAL A 290 -3.92 -21.79 12.84
CA VAL A 290 -4.33 -20.89 11.76
C VAL A 290 -5.41 -19.93 12.28
N LEU A 291 -5.27 -18.66 12.00
CA LEU A 291 -6.27 -17.64 12.30
C LEU A 291 -7.48 -17.86 11.36
N THR A 292 -8.60 -18.32 11.88
CA THR A 292 -9.85 -18.56 11.13
C THR A 292 -11.05 -17.80 11.69
N ASP A 293 -10.92 -17.24 12.88
CA ASP A 293 -11.94 -16.42 13.52
C ASP A 293 -11.52 -14.95 13.48
N ALA A 294 -12.40 -14.09 12.95
CA ALA A 294 -12.16 -12.65 12.89
C ALA A 294 -12.11 -11.98 14.28
N SER A 295 -12.68 -12.61 15.32
CA SER A 295 -12.59 -12.12 16.70
C SER A 295 -11.17 -12.19 17.29
N ASP A 296 -10.31 -13.07 16.73
CA ASP A 296 -8.91 -13.22 17.13
C ASP A 296 -7.96 -12.21 16.43
N VAL A 297 -8.50 -11.38 15.53
CA VAL A 297 -7.74 -10.30 14.88
C VAL A 297 -7.44 -9.20 15.90
N LYS A 298 -6.16 -8.85 16.00
CA LYS A 298 -5.67 -7.85 16.97
C LYS A 298 -5.43 -6.50 16.29
N ARG A 299 -5.43 -5.44 17.09
CA ARG A 299 -5.06 -4.08 16.68
C ARG A 299 -3.67 -4.03 16.02
N THR A 300 -2.77 -4.91 16.45
CA THR A 300 -1.40 -5.03 15.93
C THR A 300 -1.27 -5.74 14.58
N ASP A 301 -2.35 -6.35 14.07
CA ASP A 301 -2.38 -7.01 12.77
C ASP A 301 -2.49 -5.96 11.65
N LYS A 302 -1.36 -5.58 11.06
CA LYS A 302 -1.28 -4.49 10.07
C LYS A 302 -2.22 -4.69 8.88
N ALA A 303 -2.40 -5.92 8.39
CA ALA A 303 -3.28 -6.22 7.25
C ALA A 303 -4.79 -6.02 7.53
N SER A 304 -5.18 -5.94 8.81
CA SER A 304 -6.58 -5.70 9.21
C SER A 304 -6.91 -4.23 9.42
N GLN A 305 -5.95 -3.33 9.23
CA GLN A 305 -6.18 -1.90 9.44
C GLN A 305 -7.12 -1.33 8.38
N ILE A 306 -7.96 -0.40 8.83
CA ILE A 306 -8.86 0.42 8.03
C ILE A 306 -8.63 1.85 8.50
N LEU A 307 -7.97 2.64 7.66
CA LEU A 307 -7.55 3.99 8.00
C LEU A 307 -8.68 4.99 7.77
N TYR A 308 -8.77 5.94 8.69
CA TYR A 308 -9.61 7.12 8.56
C TYR A 308 -8.71 8.36 8.67
N PHE A 309 -8.45 8.99 7.54
CA PHE A 309 -7.65 10.22 7.47
C PHE A 309 -8.51 11.44 7.73
N MET A 310 -8.06 12.31 8.64
CA MET A 310 -8.68 13.59 8.90
C MET A 310 -7.68 14.72 8.97
N MET A 311 -8.07 15.87 8.46
CA MET A 311 -7.41 17.14 8.75
C MET A 311 -7.95 17.68 10.08
N ILE A 312 -7.08 17.81 11.09
CA ILE A 312 -7.46 18.18 12.45
C ILE A 312 -8.28 19.45 12.46
N ASP A 313 -7.78 20.51 11.82
CA ASP A 313 -8.45 21.82 11.75
C ASP A 313 -9.86 21.78 11.15
N ARG A 314 -10.14 20.79 10.29
CA ARG A 314 -11.37 20.66 9.51
C ARG A 314 -12.30 19.58 10.04
N PHE A 315 -11.95 18.94 11.15
CA PHE A 315 -12.76 17.82 11.65
C PHE A 315 -13.78 18.26 12.70
N LYS A 316 -13.35 18.64 13.90
CA LYS A 316 -14.27 19.02 14.98
C LYS A 316 -13.62 20.02 15.92
N ASN A 317 -14.23 21.18 16.09
CA ASN A 317 -13.85 22.15 17.11
C ASN A 317 -14.46 21.71 18.47
N GLY A 318 -13.62 21.35 19.42
CA GLY A 318 -14.00 20.91 20.77
C GLY A 318 -13.67 21.94 21.85
N ASN A 319 -12.68 22.80 21.58
CA ASN A 319 -12.23 23.84 22.53
C ASN A 319 -12.06 25.17 21.79
N THR A 320 -13.04 26.07 21.94
CA THR A 320 -13.00 27.38 21.29
C THR A 320 -11.94 28.33 21.87
N ALA A 321 -11.36 28.02 23.04
CA ALA A 321 -10.36 28.86 23.68
C ALA A 321 -8.98 28.78 23.00
N ASN A 322 -8.71 27.71 22.25
CA ASN A 322 -7.47 27.55 21.48
C ASN A 322 -7.55 28.08 20.04
N ASN A 323 -8.70 28.55 19.58
CA ASN A 323 -8.90 29.07 18.24
C ASN A 323 -8.02 30.30 18.00
N ARG A 324 -7.18 30.24 16.96
CA ARG A 324 -6.29 31.33 16.57
C ARG A 324 -6.25 31.45 15.04
N LYS A 325 -7.11 32.30 14.50
CA LYS A 325 -7.05 32.69 13.09
C LYS A 325 -5.84 33.57 12.85
N VAL A 326 -5.26 33.46 11.64
CA VAL A 326 -4.28 34.41 11.19
C VAL A 326 -4.98 35.74 10.88
N ASN A 327 -4.54 36.80 11.54
CA ASN A 327 -5.09 38.14 11.36
C ASN A 327 -4.30 38.90 10.27
N ASP A 328 -4.47 38.47 9.01
CA ASP A 328 -3.88 39.08 7.83
C ASP A 328 -5.02 39.24 6.80
N PRO A 329 -5.29 40.49 6.31
CA PRO A 329 -6.36 40.73 5.35
C PRO A 329 -6.13 40.04 4.00
N ALA A 330 -4.91 39.58 3.71
CA ALA A 330 -4.60 38.78 2.52
C ALA A 330 -4.99 37.31 2.66
N VAL A 331 -5.47 36.86 3.83
CA VAL A 331 -5.90 35.46 4.06
C VAL A 331 -7.42 35.35 3.97
N LEU A 332 -7.91 34.79 2.89
CA LEU A 332 -9.33 34.53 2.72
C LEU A 332 -9.85 33.48 3.71
N PRO A 333 -11.14 33.52 4.11
CA PRO A 333 -11.69 32.62 5.12
C PRO A 333 -11.46 31.11 4.83
N LYS A 334 -11.55 30.70 3.55
CA LYS A 334 -11.42 29.30 3.12
C LYS A 334 -10.04 28.69 3.44
N VAL A 335 -9.00 29.53 3.52
CA VAL A 335 -7.60 29.11 3.78
C VAL A 335 -7.09 29.56 5.15
N ASN A 336 -7.99 29.92 6.05
CA ASN A 336 -7.67 30.23 7.44
C ASN A 336 -8.07 29.06 8.35
N TYR A 337 -7.67 29.10 9.62
CA TYR A 337 -8.06 28.11 10.63
C TYR A 337 -9.55 28.11 10.89
N PHE A 338 -10.14 26.90 10.98
CA PHE A 338 -11.55 26.66 11.36
C PHE A 338 -11.69 26.20 12.81
N GLY A 339 -10.59 25.80 13.44
CA GLY A 339 -10.51 25.53 14.88
C GLY A 339 -10.78 24.08 15.27
N GLY A 340 -10.69 23.12 14.36
CA GLY A 340 -10.66 21.70 14.72
C GLY A 340 -9.46 21.38 15.59
N ASP A 341 -9.62 20.49 16.60
CA ASP A 341 -8.64 20.29 17.66
C ASP A 341 -8.71 18.88 18.27
N PHE A 342 -7.72 18.53 19.12
CA PHE A 342 -7.63 17.24 19.81
C PHE A 342 -8.84 16.95 20.72
N VAL A 343 -9.40 17.99 21.34
CA VAL A 343 -10.58 17.86 22.20
C VAL A 343 -11.79 17.42 21.37
N GLY A 344 -11.99 18.03 20.21
CA GLY A 344 -13.06 17.68 19.29
C GLY A 344 -12.95 16.26 18.76
N ILE A 345 -11.71 15.83 18.38
CA ILE A 345 -11.47 14.45 17.95
C ILE A 345 -11.72 13.48 19.11
N THR A 346 -11.23 13.79 20.31
CA THR A 346 -11.45 12.98 21.52
C THR A 346 -12.92 12.82 21.83
N GLN A 347 -13.74 13.89 21.66
CA GLN A 347 -15.20 13.82 21.80
C GLN A 347 -15.78 12.81 20.79
N LYS A 348 -15.33 12.84 19.52
CA LYS A 348 -15.80 11.91 18.48
C LYS A 348 -15.36 10.46 18.72
N ILE A 349 -14.22 10.25 19.35
CA ILE A 349 -13.83 8.92 19.83
C ILE A 349 -14.77 8.46 20.95
N LYS A 350 -15.02 9.32 21.94
CA LYS A 350 -15.86 9.00 23.10
C LYS A 350 -17.33 8.79 22.77
N ASP A 351 -17.89 9.52 21.82
CA ASP A 351 -19.28 9.37 21.40
C ASP A 351 -19.52 8.17 20.46
N GLY A 352 -18.46 7.43 20.13
CA GLY A 352 -18.53 6.21 19.33
C GLY A 352 -18.65 6.44 17.84
N PHE A 353 -18.33 7.63 17.31
CA PHE A 353 -18.41 7.92 15.87
C PHE A 353 -17.60 6.93 15.03
N PHE A 354 -16.36 6.63 15.44
CA PHE A 354 -15.48 5.70 14.74
C PHE A 354 -15.87 4.24 14.96
N ASP A 355 -16.37 3.89 16.14
CA ASP A 355 -16.88 2.55 16.45
C ASP A 355 -18.12 2.24 15.61
N ASP A 356 -19.05 3.20 15.46
CA ASP A 356 -20.24 3.07 14.64
C ASP A 356 -19.88 2.89 13.17
N LEU A 357 -18.92 3.65 12.64
CA LEU A 357 -18.43 3.46 11.28
C LEU A 357 -17.66 2.14 11.12
N GLY A 358 -16.95 1.72 12.18
CA GLY A 358 -16.19 0.48 12.23
C GLY A 358 -14.70 0.60 11.86
N VAL A 359 -14.18 1.80 11.64
CA VAL A 359 -12.74 2.03 11.39
C VAL A 359 -11.92 1.73 12.65
N ASN A 360 -10.67 1.31 12.48
CA ASN A 360 -9.80 0.89 13.59
C ASN A 360 -8.45 1.59 13.61
N THR A 361 -8.21 2.53 12.71
CA THR A 361 -6.98 3.30 12.65
C THR A 361 -7.28 4.73 12.24
N ILE A 362 -6.89 5.69 13.06
CA ILE A 362 -6.99 7.13 12.80
C ILE A 362 -5.67 7.61 12.24
N TRP A 363 -5.68 8.35 11.13
CA TRP A 363 -4.53 9.09 10.63
C TRP A 363 -4.81 10.58 10.82
N LEU A 364 -4.01 11.23 11.68
CA LEU A 364 -4.06 12.67 11.96
C LEU A 364 -3.14 13.41 10.99
N SER A 365 -3.62 14.54 10.42
CA SER A 365 -2.72 15.50 9.73
C SER A 365 -1.59 15.96 10.66
N PRO A 366 -0.49 16.56 10.13
CA PRO A 366 0.66 16.92 10.96
C PRO A 366 0.28 17.82 12.14
N ILE A 367 0.89 17.55 13.30
CA ILE A 367 0.53 18.17 14.59
C ILE A 367 1.59 19.15 15.11
N THR A 368 2.73 19.26 14.41
CA THR A 368 3.81 20.14 14.83
C THR A 368 3.47 21.61 14.64
N GLN A 369 4.09 22.48 15.43
CA GLN A 369 3.88 23.92 15.36
C GLN A 369 4.09 24.45 13.93
N ASN A 370 3.10 25.13 13.39
CA ASN A 370 3.13 25.81 12.12
C ASN A 370 3.29 27.34 12.32
N PRO A 371 3.68 28.11 11.28
CA PRO A 371 3.90 29.54 11.41
C PRO A 371 2.64 30.27 11.91
N LEU A 372 2.86 31.36 12.64
CA LEU A 372 1.77 32.21 13.14
C LEU A 372 1.23 33.15 12.06
N GLY A 373 2.05 33.46 11.05
CA GLY A 373 1.74 34.34 9.93
C GLY A 373 1.14 33.60 8.72
N ALA A 374 0.95 34.36 7.64
CA ALA A 374 0.45 33.88 6.37
C ALA A 374 1.59 33.78 5.34
N TRP A 375 1.60 32.69 4.58
CA TRP A 375 2.64 32.38 3.60
C TRP A 375 2.06 31.89 2.28
N GLY A 376 2.92 31.77 1.27
CA GLY A 376 2.52 31.40 -0.08
C GLY A 376 1.63 32.46 -0.73
N GLN A 377 1.39 32.31 -2.02
CA GLN A 377 0.54 33.23 -2.77
C GLN A 377 -0.24 32.46 -3.83
N PHE A 378 -1.56 32.48 -3.75
CA PHE A 378 -2.43 32.12 -4.86
C PHE A 378 -2.92 33.35 -5.56
N THR A 379 -2.99 33.36 -6.88
CA THR A 379 -3.20 34.57 -7.68
C THR A 379 -4.65 34.83 -8.05
N ASN A 380 -5.50 33.79 -8.06
CA ASN A 380 -6.90 33.94 -8.50
C ASN A 380 -7.88 33.07 -7.69
N PRO A 381 -8.46 33.58 -6.60
CA PRO A 381 -8.31 34.93 -6.05
C PRO A 381 -6.93 35.17 -5.43
N SER A 382 -6.50 36.42 -5.32
CA SER A 382 -5.28 36.75 -4.59
C SER A 382 -5.46 36.44 -3.12
N THR A 383 -4.71 35.48 -2.60
CA THR A 383 -4.74 35.09 -1.18
C THR A 383 -3.43 34.46 -0.74
N LYS A 384 -3.03 34.74 0.50
CA LYS A 384 -2.06 33.95 1.24
C LYS A 384 -2.77 32.83 2.00
N PHE A 385 -2.01 31.88 2.53
CA PHE A 385 -2.50 30.77 3.31
C PHE A 385 -2.01 30.84 4.75
N SER A 386 -2.83 30.41 5.69
CA SER A 386 -2.39 30.04 7.02
C SER A 386 -1.86 28.58 7.04
N GLY A 387 -1.12 28.19 8.06
CA GLY A 387 -0.61 26.82 8.22
C GLY A 387 -1.64 25.81 8.75
N TYR A 388 -2.94 26.02 8.50
CA TYR A 388 -4.04 25.20 9.04
C TYR A 388 -3.96 23.70 8.70
N HIS A 389 -3.22 23.38 7.65
CA HIS A 389 -3.05 22.02 7.15
C HIS A 389 -1.96 21.23 7.90
N GLY A 390 -1.05 21.93 8.61
CA GLY A 390 -0.02 21.30 9.42
C GLY A 390 1.32 21.01 8.71
N TYR A 391 1.41 21.21 7.38
CA TYR A 391 2.57 20.81 6.57
C TYR A 391 3.73 21.83 6.51
N TRP A 392 3.72 22.87 7.36
CA TRP A 392 4.79 23.88 7.42
C TRP A 392 5.48 23.88 8.79
N PRO A 393 6.25 22.83 9.14
CA PRO A 393 6.76 22.67 10.50
C PRO A 393 7.80 23.73 10.88
N VAL A 394 7.48 24.55 11.87
CA VAL A 394 8.40 25.49 12.53
C VAL A 394 9.20 24.79 13.64
N THR A 395 8.70 23.65 14.11
CA THR A 395 9.41 22.76 15.04
C THR A 395 9.20 21.32 14.61
N THR A 396 10.05 20.40 15.08
CA THR A 396 9.95 18.96 14.76
C THR A 396 9.32 18.13 15.88
N THR A 397 9.24 18.69 17.12
CA THR A 397 8.84 17.93 18.34
C THR A 397 7.87 18.69 19.24
N THR A 398 7.40 19.86 18.84
CA THR A 398 6.46 20.69 19.62
C THR A 398 5.07 20.63 18.96
N VAL A 399 4.05 20.35 19.75
CA VAL A 399 2.65 20.36 19.32
C VAL A 399 2.19 21.78 19.02
N ASP A 400 1.43 21.98 17.94
CA ASP A 400 0.79 23.27 17.63
C ASP A 400 -0.32 23.56 18.65
N ALA A 401 -0.18 24.66 19.37
CA ALA A 401 -1.12 25.08 20.42
C ALA A 401 -2.55 25.34 19.90
N ARG A 402 -2.72 25.52 18.58
CA ARG A 402 -4.05 25.67 17.95
C ARG A 402 -4.80 24.33 17.85
N TYR A 403 -4.07 23.19 17.86
CA TYR A 403 -4.66 21.87 17.93
C TYR A 403 -4.85 21.38 19.36
N GLY A 404 -4.13 21.98 20.33
CA GLY A 404 -4.25 21.62 21.72
C GLY A 404 -2.91 21.48 22.46
N THR A 405 -2.98 20.95 23.67
CA THR A 405 -1.82 20.73 24.54
C THR A 405 -1.27 19.31 24.39
N PRO A 406 -0.02 19.06 24.82
CA PRO A 406 0.54 17.71 24.95
C PRO A 406 -0.32 16.75 25.78
N ALA A 407 -1.00 17.25 26.81
CA ALA A 407 -1.89 16.46 27.66
C ALA A 407 -3.18 16.05 26.92
N GLU A 408 -3.75 16.94 26.13
CA GLU A 408 -4.92 16.64 25.30
C GLU A 408 -4.59 15.64 24.20
N LEU A 409 -3.39 15.74 23.59
CA LEU A 409 -2.91 14.72 22.64
C LEU A 409 -2.80 13.35 23.31
N LYS A 410 -2.19 13.25 24.50
CA LYS A 410 -2.12 11.97 25.24
C LYS A 410 -3.51 11.42 25.54
N THR A 411 -4.46 12.28 25.95
CA THR A 411 -5.84 11.88 26.18
C THR A 411 -6.50 11.32 24.92
N LEU A 412 -6.27 11.94 23.76
CA LEU A 412 -6.76 11.43 22.48
C LEU A 412 -6.23 10.01 22.19
N LEU A 413 -4.92 9.80 22.32
CA LEU A 413 -4.27 8.50 22.10
C LEU A 413 -4.81 7.44 23.07
N ASP A 414 -4.92 7.76 24.35
CA ASP A 414 -5.43 6.85 25.38
C ASP A 414 -6.89 6.45 25.11
N GLU A 415 -7.75 7.39 24.71
CA GLU A 415 -9.16 7.10 24.39
C GLU A 415 -9.29 6.26 23.10
N ALA A 416 -8.43 6.48 22.10
CA ALA A 416 -8.37 5.63 20.90
C ALA A 416 -7.95 4.19 21.26
N HIS A 417 -6.90 4.02 22.07
CA HIS A 417 -6.42 2.71 22.50
C HIS A 417 -7.43 1.95 23.35
N LYS A 418 -8.15 2.62 24.28
CA LYS A 418 -9.25 2.02 25.05
C LYS A 418 -10.33 1.42 24.15
N ARG A 419 -10.51 1.94 22.95
CA ARG A 419 -11.45 1.45 21.92
C ARG A 419 -10.82 0.56 20.88
N ASN A 420 -9.60 0.07 21.16
CA ASN A 420 -8.87 -0.84 20.27
C ASN A 420 -8.55 -0.24 18.90
N MET A 421 -8.38 1.09 18.84
CA MET A 421 -7.99 1.83 17.62
C MET A 421 -6.52 2.20 17.65
N ASN A 422 -5.88 2.20 16.47
CA ASN A 422 -4.55 2.74 16.26
C ASN A 422 -4.61 4.24 15.90
N VAL A 423 -3.52 4.96 16.17
CA VAL A 423 -3.36 6.35 15.72
C VAL A 423 -2.02 6.50 15.00
N LEU A 424 -2.06 6.94 13.74
CA LEU A 424 -0.90 7.28 12.93
C LEU A 424 -0.69 8.79 12.93
N LEU A 425 0.56 9.20 13.03
CA LEU A 425 0.99 10.58 12.89
C LEU A 425 1.42 10.85 11.45
N ASP A 426 0.87 11.88 10.83
CA ASP A 426 1.42 12.43 9.59
C ASP A 426 2.73 13.16 9.90
N TYR A 427 3.84 12.69 9.32
CA TYR A 427 5.17 13.19 9.65
C TYR A 427 5.84 13.81 8.42
N VAL A 428 6.19 15.11 8.56
CA VAL A 428 6.90 15.89 7.53
C VAL A 428 8.40 15.81 7.80
N ALA A 429 9.14 15.12 6.94
CA ALA A 429 10.59 14.95 7.05
C ALA A 429 11.38 15.52 5.85
N HIS A 430 10.68 15.99 4.82
CA HIS A 430 11.29 16.54 3.61
C HIS A 430 11.84 17.95 3.84
N HIS A 431 11.08 18.81 4.48
CA HIS A 431 11.37 20.23 4.61
C HIS A 431 10.97 20.76 5.99
N VAL A 432 11.40 21.96 6.29
CA VAL A 432 10.91 22.77 7.40
C VAL A 432 10.43 24.11 6.87
N HIS A 433 9.77 24.90 7.70
CA HIS A 433 9.49 26.30 7.38
C HIS A 433 10.72 27.17 7.63
N ILE A 434 10.91 28.26 6.89
CA ILE A 434 12.06 29.19 7.09
C ILE A 434 12.13 29.82 8.49
N GLU A 435 11.02 29.85 9.24
CA GLU A 435 11.00 30.25 10.65
C GLU A 435 11.54 29.18 11.59
N ASN A 436 11.77 27.94 11.11
CA ASN A 436 12.35 26.90 11.93
C ASN A 436 13.79 27.27 12.31
N PRO A 437 14.16 27.23 13.62
CA PRO A 437 15.50 27.58 14.07
C PRO A 437 16.62 26.79 13.37
N LEU A 438 16.38 25.56 12.98
CA LEU A 438 17.35 24.71 12.26
C LEU A 438 17.87 25.37 10.98
N PHE A 439 17.00 26.09 10.25
CA PHE A 439 17.41 26.74 9.00
C PHE A 439 18.45 27.83 9.21
N LYS A 440 18.41 28.53 10.36
CA LYS A 440 19.41 29.52 10.74
C LYS A 440 20.65 28.89 11.40
N GLN A 441 20.47 27.87 12.21
CA GLN A 441 21.52 27.22 12.98
C GLN A 441 22.41 26.33 12.13
N HIS A 442 21.82 25.66 11.13
CA HIS A 442 22.47 24.70 10.26
C HIS A 442 22.10 24.93 8.79
N PRO A 443 22.51 26.06 8.18
CA PRO A 443 22.19 26.33 6.77
C PRO A 443 22.79 25.28 5.82
N ASP A 444 23.84 24.59 6.21
CA ASP A 444 24.51 23.49 5.53
C ASP A 444 23.68 22.18 5.52
N TRP A 445 22.63 22.10 6.33
CA TRP A 445 21.70 20.96 6.34
C TRP A 445 20.65 21.00 5.24
N PHE A 446 20.61 22.08 4.46
CA PHE A 446 19.57 22.31 3.46
C PHE A 446 20.15 22.30 2.05
N THR A 447 19.33 21.87 1.10
CA THR A 447 19.65 21.92 -0.32
C THR A 447 19.58 23.37 -0.83
N SER A 448 20.26 23.64 -1.95
CA SER A 448 20.23 24.97 -2.55
C SER A 448 18.87 25.30 -3.17
N LEU A 449 18.38 26.51 -2.91
CA LEU A 449 17.20 27.07 -3.59
C LEU A 449 17.47 27.34 -5.08
N TYR A 450 18.74 27.51 -5.47
CA TYR A 450 19.11 27.78 -6.85
C TYR A 450 19.93 26.63 -7.43
N LEU A 451 19.63 26.28 -8.68
CA LEU A 451 20.42 25.35 -9.47
C LEU A 451 21.71 26.03 -9.97
N PRO A 452 22.72 25.27 -10.45
CA PRO A 452 23.97 25.83 -10.96
C PRO A 452 23.83 26.82 -12.13
N ASP A 453 22.73 26.74 -12.87
CA ASP A 453 22.36 27.66 -13.96
C ASP A 453 21.67 28.95 -13.48
N GLY A 454 21.51 29.13 -12.18
CA GLY A 454 20.85 30.28 -11.55
C GLY A 454 19.33 30.21 -11.53
N THR A 455 18.69 29.17 -12.06
CA THR A 455 17.24 28.99 -11.97
C THR A 455 16.82 28.51 -10.60
N MET A 456 15.59 28.85 -10.15
CA MET A 456 15.07 28.34 -8.89
C MET A 456 14.78 26.84 -8.94
N ASN A 457 15.22 26.13 -7.90
CA ASN A 457 14.96 24.71 -7.69
C ASN A 457 13.66 24.52 -6.88
N THR A 458 12.57 25.09 -7.37
CA THR A 458 11.24 24.94 -6.77
C THR A 458 10.33 24.11 -7.68
N GLU A 459 9.48 23.28 -7.10
CA GLU A 459 8.47 22.46 -7.81
C GLU A 459 9.01 21.56 -8.93
N LYS A 460 10.29 21.19 -8.85
CA LYS A 460 10.93 20.29 -9.82
C LYS A 460 10.79 18.82 -9.38
N TRP A 461 9.54 18.38 -9.28
CA TRP A 461 9.08 17.17 -8.62
C TRP A 461 9.74 15.86 -9.10
N ASP A 462 10.17 15.80 -10.36
CA ASP A 462 10.71 14.57 -10.97
C ASP A 462 12.21 14.71 -11.28
N ASP A 463 12.62 15.81 -11.93
CA ASP A 463 14.00 16.01 -12.36
C ASP A 463 14.99 16.28 -11.21
N TYR A 464 14.51 16.90 -10.11
CA TYR A 464 15.31 17.24 -8.93
C TYR A 464 14.63 16.80 -7.65
N ARG A 465 13.92 15.64 -7.70
CA ARG A 465 13.04 15.18 -6.63
C ARG A 465 13.64 15.14 -5.22
N LEU A 466 14.96 14.95 -5.10
CA LEU A 466 15.65 14.85 -3.81
C LEU A 466 16.18 16.17 -3.28
N THR A 467 16.10 17.25 -4.08
CA THR A 467 16.69 18.55 -3.72
C THR A 467 15.75 19.73 -3.93
N THR A 468 14.62 19.51 -4.61
CA THR A 468 13.67 20.59 -4.94
C THR A 468 12.97 21.12 -3.69
N TRP A 469 12.83 22.41 -3.58
CA TRP A 469 12.01 23.06 -2.56
C TRP A 469 10.54 23.04 -3.01
N PHE A 470 9.62 22.92 -2.08
CA PHE A 470 8.19 22.95 -2.42
C PHE A 470 7.68 24.38 -2.59
N ASP A 471 8.29 25.32 -1.90
CA ASP A 471 8.14 26.76 -2.11
C ASP A 471 9.38 27.47 -1.54
N THR A 472 9.57 28.74 -1.85
CA THR A 472 10.72 29.56 -1.42
C THR A 472 10.87 29.69 0.10
N PHE A 473 9.79 29.45 0.85
CA PHE A 473 9.77 29.47 2.32
C PHE A 473 9.80 28.07 2.96
N MET A 474 9.97 27.02 2.14
CA MET A 474 10.05 25.61 2.59
C MET A 474 11.42 25.01 2.24
N PRO A 475 12.51 25.36 2.98
CA PRO A 475 13.83 24.81 2.76
C PRO A 475 13.85 23.30 2.92
N THR A 476 14.35 22.60 1.89
CA THR A 476 14.45 21.14 1.83
C THR A 476 15.67 20.66 2.57
N LEU A 477 15.48 19.72 3.51
CA LEU A 477 16.56 19.06 4.23
C LEU A 477 17.39 18.16 3.30
N ASP A 478 18.71 18.24 3.37
CA ASP A 478 19.63 17.38 2.65
C ASP A 478 19.77 16.03 3.34
N ASN A 479 18.72 15.22 3.23
CA ASN A 479 18.64 13.89 3.83
C ASN A 479 19.59 12.86 3.16
N SER A 480 20.50 13.29 2.29
CA SER A 480 21.62 12.46 1.84
C SER A 480 22.79 12.44 2.83
N LYS A 481 22.78 13.35 3.79
CA LYS A 481 23.84 13.53 4.78
C LYS A 481 23.50 12.83 6.11
N PRO A 482 24.36 11.94 6.62
CA PRO A 482 24.13 11.27 7.92
C PRO A 482 23.94 12.23 9.09
N GLU A 483 24.64 13.39 9.08
CA GLU A 483 24.54 14.45 10.09
C GLU A 483 23.17 15.15 10.10
N VAL A 484 22.41 15.07 9.02
CA VAL A 484 21.01 15.53 8.91
C VAL A 484 20.06 14.40 9.27
N VAL A 485 20.27 13.21 8.69
CA VAL A 485 19.40 12.06 8.86
C VAL A 485 19.29 11.61 10.32
N ASN A 486 20.42 11.59 11.05
CA ASN A 486 20.41 11.09 12.42
C ASN A 486 19.52 11.92 13.36
N PRO A 487 19.66 13.25 13.49
CA PRO A 487 18.80 14.04 14.37
C PRO A 487 17.35 14.12 13.86
N MET A 488 17.13 14.10 12.54
CA MET A 488 15.77 14.16 11.99
C MET A 488 15.01 12.84 12.22
N THR A 489 15.68 11.70 12.14
CA THR A 489 15.08 10.40 12.51
C THR A 489 14.87 10.27 14.02
N ASP A 490 15.74 10.88 14.87
CA ASP A 490 15.51 10.97 16.31
C ASP A 490 14.29 11.84 16.65
N SER A 491 14.05 12.91 15.87
CA SER A 491 12.84 13.72 15.99
C SER A 491 11.57 12.93 15.64
N ALA A 492 11.62 12.01 14.67
CA ALA A 492 10.51 11.10 14.40
C ALA A 492 10.31 10.12 15.58
N LEU A 493 11.40 9.51 16.09
CA LEU A 493 11.33 8.61 17.22
C LEU A 493 10.81 9.27 18.50
N PHE A 494 11.03 10.59 18.69
CA PHE A 494 10.48 11.34 19.80
C PHE A 494 8.97 11.12 19.96
N TRP A 495 8.22 11.13 18.86
CA TRP A 495 6.78 10.93 18.87
C TRP A 495 6.37 9.51 19.27
N LEU A 496 7.13 8.50 18.85
CA LEU A 496 6.89 7.12 19.26
C LEU A 496 7.28 6.85 20.72
N ARG A 497 8.31 7.52 21.23
CA ARG A 497 8.83 7.31 22.61
C ARG A 497 8.03 8.07 23.66
N ASN A 498 7.62 9.30 23.35
CA ASN A 498 6.95 10.19 24.31
C ASN A 498 5.43 10.13 24.21
N TYR A 499 4.93 9.62 23.10
CA TYR A 499 3.52 9.43 22.80
C TYR A 499 3.28 8.03 22.26
N SER A 500 2.10 7.50 22.47
CA SER A 500 1.78 6.11 22.10
C SER A 500 1.29 5.98 20.66
N PHE A 501 1.82 6.74 19.71
CA PHE A 501 1.48 6.58 18.30
C PHE A 501 1.80 5.17 17.81
N ASP A 502 0.95 4.59 16.97
CA ASP A 502 1.08 3.24 16.43
C ASP A 502 1.79 3.22 15.07
N GLY A 503 2.20 4.36 14.58
CA GLY A 503 2.93 4.49 13.34
C GLY A 503 2.89 5.86 12.72
N PHE A 504 3.27 5.90 11.44
CA PHE A 504 3.36 7.12 10.66
C PHE A 504 2.68 6.98 9.30
N ARG A 505 2.11 8.06 8.83
CA ARG A 505 2.05 8.39 7.42
C ARG A 505 3.19 9.37 7.13
N HIS A 506 4.04 9.04 6.21
CA HIS A 506 5.19 9.86 5.83
C HIS A 506 4.86 10.72 4.62
N ASP A 507 4.91 12.02 4.83
CA ASP A 507 4.72 13.03 3.79
C ASP A 507 5.84 13.00 2.76
N ALA A 508 5.53 13.24 1.49
CA ALA A 508 6.48 13.47 0.41
C ALA A 508 7.62 12.44 0.31
N THR A 509 7.34 11.17 0.54
CA THR A 509 8.35 10.10 0.68
C THR A 509 9.32 10.04 -0.50
N LYS A 510 8.84 10.21 -1.75
CA LYS A 510 9.70 10.17 -2.94
C LYS A 510 10.77 11.26 -2.99
N HIS A 511 10.58 12.33 -2.23
CA HIS A 511 11.48 13.48 -2.18
C HIS A 511 12.57 13.35 -1.11
N ILE A 512 12.60 12.21 -0.41
CA ILE A 512 13.55 11.92 0.67
C ILE A 512 14.40 10.71 0.28
N PRO A 513 15.75 10.80 0.38
CA PRO A 513 16.64 9.69 0.09
C PRO A 513 16.34 8.44 0.93
N GLU A 514 16.58 7.26 0.36
CA GLU A 514 16.38 5.96 1.02
C GLU A 514 17.18 5.83 2.33
N LEU A 515 18.30 6.53 2.47
CA LEU A 515 19.10 6.57 3.69
C LEU A 515 18.26 6.96 4.92
N PHE A 516 17.39 7.96 4.78
CA PHE A 516 16.51 8.39 5.86
C PHE A 516 15.56 7.26 6.30
N TRP A 517 14.92 6.61 5.35
CA TRP A 517 13.93 5.56 5.63
C TRP A 517 14.57 4.32 6.23
N ARG A 518 15.74 3.90 5.73
CA ARG A 518 16.53 2.81 6.32
C ARG A 518 16.93 3.14 7.76
N THR A 519 17.43 4.33 7.99
CA THR A 519 17.85 4.77 9.33
C THR A 519 16.68 4.83 10.29
N LEU A 520 15.56 5.42 9.90
CA LEU A 520 14.36 5.49 10.74
C LEU A 520 13.80 4.10 11.05
N THR A 521 13.63 3.25 10.04
CA THR A 521 13.09 1.90 10.22
C THR A 521 14.03 1.04 11.08
N HIS A 522 15.32 1.13 10.88
CA HIS A 522 16.30 0.46 11.73
C HIS A 522 16.22 0.93 13.19
N LYS A 523 16.16 2.25 13.42
CA LYS A 523 16.02 2.82 14.77
C LYS A 523 14.70 2.36 15.41
N ILE A 524 13.58 2.34 14.70
CA ILE A 524 12.29 1.84 15.22
C ILE A 524 12.43 0.38 15.66
N LYS A 525 12.94 -0.49 14.81
CA LYS A 525 13.06 -1.93 15.07
C LYS A 525 14.00 -2.25 16.25
N THR A 526 15.08 -1.51 16.37
CA THR A 526 16.08 -1.75 17.43
C THR A 526 15.69 -1.13 18.78
N THR A 527 14.98 -0.01 18.77
CA THR A 527 14.59 0.71 20.01
C THR A 527 13.20 0.37 20.52
N LEU A 528 12.31 -0.12 19.66
CA LEU A 528 10.92 -0.47 19.97
C LEU A 528 10.55 -1.89 19.48
N PRO A 529 11.36 -2.91 19.77
CA PRO A 529 11.28 -4.24 19.13
C PRO A 529 9.97 -4.99 19.40
N VAL A 530 9.24 -4.64 20.45
CA VAL A 530 7.96 -5.29 20.82
C VAL A 530 6.73 -4.54 20.31
N ARG A 531 6.91 -3.36 19.72
CA ARG A 531 5.79 -2.55 19.21
C ARG A 531 5.56 -2.83 17.73
N SER A 532 4.30 -3.03 17.35
CA SER A 532 3.89 -3.10 15.95
C SER A 532 3.71 -1.66 15.42
N ILE A 533 4.74 -1.10 14.80
CA ILE A 533 4.69 0.23 14.20
C ILE A 533 4.40 0.08 12.72
N TYR A 534 3.33 0.73 12.24
CA TYR A 534 2.97 0.74 10.83
C TYR A 534 3.46 2.03 10.16
N GLN A 535 4.19 1.89 9.08
CA GLN A 535 4.74 3.02 8.31
C GLN A 535 4.22 2.98 6.88
N ILE A 536 3.47 4.00 6.50
CA ILE A 536 2.96 4.16 5.13
C ILE A 536 3.43 5.50 4.55
N GLY A 537 3.89 5.49 3.30
CA GLY A 537 4.46 6.68 2.66
C GLY A 537 3.60 7.23 1.53
N GLU A 538 3.88 8.47 1.15
CA GLU A 538 3.28 9.13 0.02
C GLU A 538 4.28 9.25 -1.13
N THR A 539 4.01 8.53 -2.22
CA THR A 539 4.81 8.58 -3.45
C THR A 539 3.92 8.58 -4.68
N TYR A 540 3.97 9.67 -5.44
CA TYR A 540 3.47 9.70 -6.81
C TYR A 540 4.61 9.30 -7.73
N GLY A 541 4.47 8.25 -8.50
CA GLY A 541 5.54 7.79 -9.37
C GLY A 541 5.27 6.45 -10.05
N SER A 542 6.31 5.92 -10.66
CA SER A 542 6.29 4.58 -11.25
C SER A 542 6.14 3.50 -10.16
N PRO A 543 5.65 2.32 -10.53
CA PRO A 543 5.69 1.17 -9.62
C PRO A 543 7.11 0.84 -9.12
N ASP A 544 8.13 1.04 -9.95
CA ASP A 544 9.55 0.89 -9.56
C ASP A 544 9.96 1.84 -8.44
N LEU A 545 9.66 3.14 -8.61
CA LEU A 545 9.96 4.15 -7.60
C LEU A 545 9.20 3.89 -6.30
N ILE A 546 7.90 3.58 -6.39
CA ILE A 546 7.08 3.25 -5.23
C ILE A 546 7.66 2.05 -4.49
N ASN A 547 8.01 0.97 -5.23
CA ASN A 547 8.54 -0.25 -4.66
C ASN A 547 9.91 -0.08 -4.00
N SER A 548 10.73 0.89 -4.45
CA SER A 548 12.03 1.15 -3.84
C SER A 548 11.93 1.62 -2.38
N TYR A 549 10.77 2.14 -1.98
CA TYR A 549 10.48 2.57 -0.61
C TYR A 549 9.69 1.54 0.22
N VAL A 550 9.38 0.36 -0.35
CA VAL A 550 8.60 -0.70 0.33
C VAL A 550 9.50 -1.89 0.62
N GLY A 551 9.50 -2.34 1.86
CA GLY A 551 10.26 -3.52 2.26
C GLY A 551 10.66 -3.52 3.72
N SER A 552 11.28 -4.61 4.16
CA SER A 552 11.63 -4.79 5.55
C SER A 552 12.66 -3.78 6.09
N GLY A 553 13.49 -3.20 5.25
CA GLY A 553 14.41 -2.13 5.62
C GLY A 553 13.86 -0.71 5.41
N MET A 554 12.70 -0.61 4.77
CA MET A 554 12.05 0.63 4.36
C MET A 554 10.70 0.79 5.09
N LEU A 555 9.68 1.24 4.37
CA LEU A 555 8.32 1.38 4.89
C LEU A 555 7.52 0.09 4.66
N ASP A 556 6.45 -0.11 5.43
CA ASP A 556 5.54 -1.25 5.26
C ASP A 556 4.73 -1.16 3.97
N GLY A 557 4.41 0.04 3.53
CA GLY A 557 3.64 0.30 2.31
C GLY A 557 3.72 1.75 1.85
N GLN A 558 3.09 1.99 0.71
CA GLN A 558 2.89 3.31 0.11
C GLN A 558 1.43 3.46 -0.29
N PHE A 559 0.92 4.67 -0.44
CA PHE A 559 -0.35 4.86 -1.13
C PHE A 559 -0.19 4.58 -2.62
N ASP A 560 -1.06 3.72 -3.15
CA ASP A 560 -1.05 3.37 -4.57
C ASP A 560 -1.93 4.34 -5.37
N PHE A 561 -1.35 5.47 -5.72
CA PHE A 561 -2.03 6.48 -6.53
C PHE A 561 -2.31 6.02 -7.96
N ASN A 562 -1.53 5.06 -8.48
CA ASN A 562 -1.79 4.52 -9.82
C ASN A 562 -3.14 3.77 -9.84
N VAL A 563 -3.42 2.95 -8.84
CA VAL A 563 -4.71 2.26 -8.71
C VAL A 563 -5.84 3.24 -8.42
N TYR A 564 -5.62 4.26 -7.59
CA TYR A 564 -6.60 5.32 -7.32
C TYR A 564 -7.01 6.06 -8.60
N ASP A 565 -6.03 6.57 -9.35
CA ASP A 565 -6.27 7.35 -10.58
C ASP A 565 -6.97 6.50 -11.65
N ALA A 566 -6.58 5.23 -11.80
CA ALA A 566 -7.24 4.30 -12.70
C ALA A 566 -8.70 4.01 -12.27
N ALA A 567 -8.95 3.85 -10.96
CA ALA A 567 -10.28 3.56 -10.43
C ALA A 567 -11.25 4.74 -10.60
N ILE A 568 -10.81 5.96 -10.22
CA ILE A 568 -11.67 7.15 -10.36
C ILE A 568 -11.98 7.45 -11.83
N GLY A 569 -11.02 7.25 -12.75
CA GLY A 569 -11.24 7.40 -14.19
C GLY A 569 -12.23 6.37 -14.74
N ALA A 570 -12.04 5.10 -14.38
CA ALA A 570 -12.86 3.99 -14.88
C ALA A 570 -14.31 4.03 -14.36
N ILE A 571 -14.53 4.46 -13.12
CA ILE A 571 -15.85 4.50 -12.49
C ILE A 571 -16.54 5.86 -12.71
N GLY A 572 -15.76 6.95 -12.66
CA GLY A 572 -16.30 8.31 -12.67
C GLY A 572 -16.70 8.83 -14.05
N LYS A 573 -15.88 8.56 -15.06
CA LYS A 573 -16.11 9.06 -16.45
C LYS A 573 -17.26 8.34 -17.13
N GLN A 574 -17.91 9.03 -18.07
CA GLN A 574 -19.02 8.48 -18.83
C GLN A 574 -18.60 7.33 -19.75
N ASP A 575 -17.42 7.41 -20.34
CA ASP A 575 -16.81 6.41 -21.22
C ASP A 575 -15.78 5.52 -20.50
N GLY A 576 -15.81 5.51 -19.16
CA GLY A 576 -14.90 4.76 -18.33
C GLY A 576 -14.82 3.28 -18.70
N ASP A 577 -13.65 2.68 -18.44
CA ASP A 577 -13.36 1.28 -18.75
C ASP A 577 -12.77 0.59 -17.51
N LEU A 578 -13.54 -0.32 -16.92
CA LEU A 578 -13.11 -1.05 -15.72
C LEU A 578 -11.85 -1.89 -15.94
N ARG A 579 -11.52 -2.26 -17.19
CA ARG A 579 -10.30 -3.00 -17.51
C ARG A 579 -9.02 -2.19 -17.22
N ASN A 580 -9.10 -0.86 -17.32
CA ASN A 580 -7.98 0.01 -16.94
C ASN A 580 -7.70 -0.06 -15.42
N MET A 581 -8.76 -0.03 -14.61
CA MET A 581 -8.68 -0.18 -13.17
C MET A 581 -8.11 -1.55 -12.77
N THR A 582 -8.66 -2.62 -13.32
CA THR A 582 -8.24 -3.99 -12.98
C THR A 582 -6.85 -4.32 -13.54
N GLY A 583 -6.48 -3.79 -14.69
CA GLY A 583 -5.13 -3.91 -15.26
C GLY A 583 -4.08 -3.26 -14.36
N THR A 584 -4.36 -2.04 -13.88
CA THR A 584 -3.48 -1.33 -12.93
C THR A 584 -3.41 -2.06 -11.58
N LEU A 585 -4.54 -2.58 -11.08
CA LEU A 585 -4.53 -3.40 -9.86
C LEU A 585 -3.69 -4.68 -10.05
N THR A 586 -3.84 -5.37 -11.17
CA THR A 586 -3.03 -6.57 -11.47
C THR A 586 -1.54 -6.24 -11.48
N GLN A 587 -1.15 -5.12 -12.09
CA GLN A 587 0.23 -4.64 -12.06
C GLN A 587 0.70 -4.34 -10.63
N SER A 588 -0.12 -3.69 -9.82
CA SER A 588 0.16 -3.41 -8.41
C SER A 588 0.40 -4.71 -7.62
N LEU A 589 -0.48 -5.71 -7.79
CA LEU A 589 -0.33 -7.00 -7.11
C LEU A 589 0.91 -7.79 -7.56
N ASN A 590 1.31 -7.65 -8.82
CA ASN A 590 2.56 -8.25 -9.33
C ASN A 590 3.81 -7.61 -8.69
N TRP A 591 3.76 -6.31 -8.39
CA TRP A 591 4.84 -5.58 -7.72
C TRP A 591 4.90 -5.83 -6.22
N TYR A 592 3.75 -5.73 -5.54
CA TYR A 592 3.70 -5.66 -4.07
C TYR A 592 3.18 -6.96 -3.43
N GLY A 593 2.66 -7.91 -4.21
CA GLY A 593 2.07 -9.16 -3.73
C GLY A 593 0.58 -9.05 -3.41
N ASN A 594 -0.07 -10.22 -3.23
CA ASN A 594 -1.48 -10.28 -2.86
C ASN A 594 -1.73 -9.98 -1.36
N HIS A 595 -0.68 -10.08 -0.56
CA HIS A 595 -0.72 -9.80 0.89
C HIS A 595 0.14 -8.58 1.24
N ASN A 596 -0.01 -7.52 0.44
CA ASN A 596 0.70 -6.26 0.63
C ASN A 596 0.03 -5.39 1.72
N LEU A 597 0.76 -4.36 2.17
CA LEU A 597 0.29 -3.35 3.12
C LEU A 597 0.19 -1.96 2.45
N MET A 598 -0.02 -1.94 1.13
CA MET A 598 -0.24 -0.70 0.38
C MET A 598 -1.56 -0.05 0.79
N GLY A 599 -1.57 1.27 0.83
CA GLY A 599 -2.77 2.05 1.12
C GLY A 599 -3.59 2.32 -0.14
N TYR A 600 -4.86 2.00 -0.10
CA TYR A 600 -5.82 2.31 -1.17
C TYR A 600 -6.83 3.33 -0.65
N ILE A 601 -6.86 4.50 -1.27
CA ILE A 601 -7.58 5.69 -0.78
C ILE A 601 -8.91 5.90 -1.51
N THR A 602 -9.90 6.47 -0.80
CA THR A 602 -11.10 7.04 -1.43
C THR A 602 -10.85 8.45 -1.95
N GLY A 603 -9.92 9.16 -1.35
CA GLY A 603 -9.44 10.50 -1.65
C GLY A 603 -8.38 10.95 -0.66
N ASN A 604 -7.84 12.16 -0.82
CA ASN A 604 -6.95 12.82 0.13
C ASN A 604 -7.06 14.34 0.06
N GLN A 605 -6.25 15.05 0.87
CA GLN A 605 -6.26 16.51 0.97
C GLN A 605 -5.75 17.25 -0.28
N ASP A 606 -5.11 16.55 -1.22
CA ASP A 606 -4.48 17.14 -2.42
C ASP A 606 -5.23 16.79 -3.71
N ARG A 607 -6.32 16.07 -3.60
CA ARG A 607 -7.15 15.63 -4.74
C ARG A 607 -8.57 16.17 -4.63
N PRO A 608 -9.24 16.48 -5.74
CA PRO A 608 -10.65 16.84 -5.71
C PRO A 608 -11.49 15.67 -5.18
N ARG A 609 -12.62 15.99 -4.56
CA ARG A 609 -13.56 14.96 -4.11
C ARG A 609 -14.12 14.19 -5.30
N PHE A 610 -13.95 12.86 -5.28
CA PHE A 610 -14.40 12.00 -6.38
C PHE A 610 -15.88 12.21 -6.74
N ILE A 611 -16.74 12.38 -5.75
CA ILE A 611 -18.19 12.55 -5.97
C ILE A 611 -18.49 13.77 -6.85
N SER A 612 -17.73 14.86 -6.73
CA SER A 612 -17.92 16.07 -7.54
C SER A 612 -17.49 15.90 -8.99
N LEU A 613 -16.42 15.11 -9.22
CA LEU A 613 -16.01 14.70 -10.55
C LEU A 613 -17.01 13.72 -11.18
N ALA A 614 -17.42 12.70 -10.43
CA ALA A 614 -18.30 11.64 -10.88
C ALA A 614 -19.71 12.14 -11.25
N GLY A 615 -20.16 13.22 -10.58
CA GLY A 615 -21.46 13.85 -10.84
C GLY A 615 -21.42 15.05 -11.78
N GLY A 616 -20.22 15.42 -12.31
CA GLY A 616 -20.06 16.48 -13.29
C GLY A 616 -20.17 17.91 -12.74
N SER A 617 -20.24 18.09 -11.41
CA SER A 617 -20.11 19.42 -10.79
C SER A 617 -18.71 20.01 -10.98
N LEU A 618 -17.73 19.12 -11.09
CA LEU A 618 -16.35 19.43 -11.41
C LEU A 618 -15.97 18.67 -12.69
N LYS A 619 -15.35 19.35 -13.64
CA LYS A 619 -14.93 18.75 -14.90
C LYS A 619 -13.53 18.12 -14.77
N TRP A 620 -13.29 17.09 -15.57
CA TRP A 620 -12.00 16.37 -15.59
C TRP A 620 -10.87 17.18 -16.25
N ASP A 621 -11.23 18.09 -17.17
CA ASP A 621 -10.35 18.91 -18.01
C ASP A 621 -10.27 20.38 -17.62
N GLU A 622 -10.79 20.77 -16.43
CA GLU A 622 -10.71 22.14 -15.94
C GLU A 622 -9.65 22.32 -14.85
N ASP A 623 -9.23 23.58 -14.61
CA ASP A 623 -8.45 23.92 -13.42
C ASP A 623 -9.33 23.77 -12.17
N GLN A 624 -9.23 22.59 -11.57
CA GLN A 624 -10.08 22.17 -10.47
C GLN A 624 -9.86 23.00 -9.20
N LYS A 625 -8.63 23.49 -8.97
CA LYS A 625 -8.33 24.38 -7.86
C LYS A 625 -9.02 25.73 -8.04
N ARG A 626 -8.91 26.32 -9.22
CA ARG A 626 -9.56 27.58 -9.59
C ARG A 626 -11.09 27.46 -9.56
N ALA A 627 -11.65 26.34 -10.05
CA ALA A 627 -13.09 26.10 -10.01
C ALA A 627 -13.67 26.18 -8.60
N GLY A 628 -12.97 25.61 -7.60
CA GLY A 628 -13.38 25.67 -6.19
C GLY A 628 -13.36 27.07 -5.56
N TRP A 629 -12.68 28.02 -6.18
CA TRP A 629 -12.71 29.41 -5.78
C TRP A 629 -13.82 30.21 -6.47
N GLN A 630 -14.18 29.84 -7.70
CA GLN A 630 -15.07 30.61 -8.56
C GLN A 630 -16.55 30.25 -8.42
N ARG A 631 -16.85 29.04 -8.00
CA ARG A 631 -18.22 28.57 -7.87
C ARG A 631 -18.38 27.58 -6.71
N ASP A 632 -19.62 27.37 -6.30
CA ASP A 632 -19.94 26.30 -5.35
C ASP A 632 -19.90 24.93 -6.06
N ILE A 633 -19.06 24.03 -5.52
CA ILE A 633 -18.91 22.67 -6.02
C ILE A 633 -19.80 21.74 -5.20
N THR A 634 -20.69 21.06 -5.90
CA THR A 634 -21.69 20.13 -5.35
C THR A 634 -21.36 18.68 -5.70
N THR A 635 -22.25 17.77 -5.35
CA THR A 635 -22.17 16.36 -5.77
C THR A 635 -22.52 16.15 -7.24
N GLY A 636 -23.08 17.18 -7.92
CA GLY A 636 -23.56 17.05 -9.28
C GLY A 636 -24.84 16.21 -9.40
N ASP A 637 -24.92 15.37 -10.44
CA ASP A 637 -26.07 14.49 -10.64
C ASP A 637 -26.14 13.35 -9.59
N ALA A 638 -27.35 12.81 -9.40
CA ALA A 638 -27.61 11.82 -8.36
C ALA A 638 -26.86 10.49 -8.56
N THR A 639 -26.40 10.18 -9.78
CA THR A 639 -25.65 8.93 -10.05
C THR A 639 -24.25 8.96 -9.44
N SER A 640 -23.77 10.12 -9.03
CA SER A 640 -22.48 10.29 -8.33
C SER A 640 -22.40 9.47 -7.05
N PHE A 641 -23.50 9.33 -6.33
CA PHE A 641 -23.58 8.54 -5.11
C PHE A 641 -23.42 7.04 -5.37
N ASP A 642 -24.00 6.52 -6.45
CA ASP A 642 -23.83 5.11 -6.85
C ASP A 642 -22.38 4.85 -7.31
N LYS A 643 -21.80 5.79 -8.09
CA LYS A 643 -20.40 5.72 -8.49
C LYS A 643 -19.45 5.76 -7.28
N LEU A 644 -19.73 6.62 -6.29
CA LEU A 644 -18.96 6.66 -5.04
C LEU A 644 -19.02 5.32 -4.29
N LYS A 645 -20.21 4.74 -4.14
CA LYS A 645 -20.37 3.41 -3.53
C LYS A 645 -19.60 2.32 -4.29
N MET A 646 -19.53 2.40 -5.62
CA MET A 646 -18.70 1.48 -6.40
C MET A 646 -17.20 1.65 -6.09
N LEU A 647 -16.70 2.88 -6.04
CA LEU A 647 -15.30 3.16 -5.68
C LEU A 647 -14.97 2.62 -4.28
N GLU A 648 -15.79 2.94 -3.30
CA GLU A 648 -15.64 2.45 -1.92
C GLU A 648 -15.72 0.92 -1.86
N GLY A 649 -16.68 0.32 -2.55
CA GLY A 649 -16.79 -1.13 -2.67
C GLY A 649 -15.52 -1.77 -3.22
N PHE A 650 -14.94 -1.20 -4.26
CA PHE A 650 -13.67 -1.65 -4.82
C PHE A 650 -12.54 -1.51 -3.78
N ILE A 651 -12.32 -0.33 -3.22
CA ILE A 651 -11.25 -0.04 -2.25
C ILE A 651 -11.32 -0.96 -1.01
N PHE A 652 -12.53 -1.26 -0.52
CA PHE A 652 -12.70 -2.10 0.67
C PHE A 652 -12.61 -3.60 0.40
N THR A 653 -12.54 -4.06 -0.84
CA THR A 653 -12.56 -5.48 -1.18
C THR A 653 -11.27 -5.99 -1.84
N ILE A 654 -10.43 -5.10 -2.35
CA ILE A 654 -9.10 -5.47 -2.86
C ILE A 654 -8.10 -5.76 -1.72
N PRO A 655 -6.98 -6.49 -2.00
CA PRO A 655 -5.87 -6.66 -1.06
C PRO A 655 -5.24 -5.33 -0.65
N GLY A 656 -4.74 -5.22 0.57
CA GLY A 656 -4.09 -4.03 1.12
C GLY A 656 -4.92 -3.32 2.20
N VAL A 657 -4.58 -2.08 2.50
CA VAL A 657 -5.12 -1.28 3.60
C VAL A 657 -6.03 -0.17 3.07
N PRO A 658 -7.36 -0.31 3.19
CA PRO A 658 -8.30 0.72 2.75
C PRO A 658 -8.20 1.97 3.62
N THR A 659 -8.30 3.13 2.99
CA THR A 659 -8.18 4.44 3.65
C THR A 659 -9.32 5.35 3.21
N ILE A 660 -10.08 5.85 4.16
CA ILE A 660 -11.15 6.84 3.95
C ILE A 660 -10.59 8.23 4.19
N TYR A 661 -10.77 9.13 3.27
CA TYR A 661 -10.61 10.55 3.52
C TYR A 661 -11.90 11.11 4.14
N TYR A 662 -11.80 11.75 5.31
CA TYR A 662 -12.96 12.22 6.07
C TYR A 662 -13.99 12.95 5.19
N GLY A 663 -15.25 12.58 5.35
CA GLY A 663 -16.37 13.11 4.57
C GLY A 663 -16.68 12.31 3.29
N ASP A 664 -15.79 11.44 2.78
CA ASP A 664 -16.13 10.58 1.64
C ASP A 664 -17.22 9.58 2.03
N GLU A 665 -17.22 9.10 3.27
CA GLU A 665 -18.24 8.19 3.84
C GLU A 665 -19.66 8.79 3.90
N ILE A 666 -19.80 10.07 3.59
CA ILE A 666 -21.09 10.75 3.45
C ILE A 666 -21.26 11.42 2.08
N GLY A 667 -20.30 11.24 1.17
CA GLY A 667 -20.33 11.89 -0.13
C GLY A 667 -20.14 13.41 -0.07
N MET A 668 -19.24 13.90 0.78
CA MET A 668 -18.92 15.34 0.89
C MET A 668 -18.33 15.83 -0.43
N PRO A 669 -18.90 16.88 -1.06
CA PRO A 669 -18.37 17.46 -2.28
C PRO A 669 -17.19 18.40 -2.04
N GLY A 670 -16.42 18.65 -3.10
CA GLY A 670 -15.36 19.66 -3.09
C GLY A 670 -14.50 19.60 -4.35
N ALA A 671 -13.94 20.72 -4.73
CA ALA A 671 -12.93 20.83 -5.78
C ALA A 671 -11.56 20.42 -5.25
N ASN A 672 -10.45 20.83 -5.88
CA ASN A 672 -9.11 20.61 -5.32
C ASN A 672 -8.83 21.62 -4.18
N ASP A 673 -7.70 21.43 -3.48
CA ASP A 673 -7.25 22.30 -2.38
C ASP A 673 -7.47 23.81 -2.68
N PRO A 674 -8.12 24.55 -1.79
CA PRO A 674 -8.56 24.21 -0.42
C PRO A 674 -10.02 23.71 -0.31
N ASP A 675 -10.76 23.63 -1.39
CA ASP A 675 -12.21 23.36 -1.37
C ASP A 675 -12.58 21.92 -0.98
N ASN A 676 -11.68 20.95 -1.24
CA ASN A 676 -11.83 19.56 -0.77
C ASN A 676 -11.65 19.40 0.75
N ARG A 677 -11.20 20.46 1.45
CA ARG A 677 -10.88 20.49 2.89
C ARG A 677 -11.97 21.22 3.68
N ARG A 678 -13.24 20.94 3.36
CA ARG A 678 -14.40 21.52 4.03
C ARG A 678 -14.52 20.96 5.45
N MET A 679 -15.24 21.69 6.34
CA MET A 679 -15.51 21.21 7.70
C MET A 679 -16.37 19.95 7.68
N MET A 680 -16.03 18.94 8.53
CA MET A 680 -16.77 17.69 8.63
C MET A 680 -18.20 17.91 9.11
N LYS A 681 -19.15 17.19 8.51
CA LYS A 681 -20.57 17.21 8.83
C LYS A 681 -20.95 15.97 9.64
N PHE A 682 -21.35 16.14 10.90
CA PHE A 682 -21.68 15.04 11.81
C PHE A 682 -23.18 14.80 11.99
N SER A 683 -24.02 15.73 11.57
CA SER A 683 -25.47 15.66 11.76
C SER A 683 -26.20 16.34 10.61
N GLY A 684 -27.51 16.13 10.52
CA GLY A 684 -28.34 16.71 9.45
C GLY A 684 -28.02 16.15 8.08
N LEU A 685 -27.61 14.87 8.00
CA LEU A 685 -27.34 14.17 6.74
C LEU A 685 -28.66 14.05 5.94
N ASN A 686 -28.59 14.33 4.66
CA ASN A 686 -29.73 14.06 3.76
C ASN A 686 -29.80 12.56 3.44
N LYS A 687 -30.84 12.14 2.73
CA LYS A 687 -31.10 10.72 2.42
C LYS A 687 -29.93 10.06 1.66
N ASN A 688 -29.30 10.75 0.74
CA ASN A 688 -28.20 10.21 -0.06
C ASN A 688 -26.92 10.10 0.78
N GLU A 689 -26.58 11.13 1.55
CA GLU A 689 -25.46 11.14 2.49
C GLU A 689 -25.58 10.00 3.52
N GLN A 690 -26.79 9.81 4.10
CA GLN A 690 -27.05 8.72 5.03
C GLN A 690 -26.90 7.35 4.32
N SER A 691 -27.39 7.22 3.09
CA SER A 691 -27.29 5.98 2.32
C SER A 691 -25.85 5.60 2.00
N VAL A 692 -24.96 6.58 1.73
CA VAL A 692 -23.52 6.30 1.57
C VAL A 692 -22.91 5.85 2.89
N ARG A 693 -23.19 6.57 3.99
CA ARG A 693 -22.69 6.22 5.32
C ARG A 693 -23.06 4.79 5.73
N ASP A 694 -24.33 4.41 5.54
CA ASP A 694 -24.82 3.07 5.88
C ASP A 694 -24.14 1.99 5.02
N TYR A 695 -23.91 2.30 3.74
CA TYR A 695 -23.22 1.41 2.80
C TYR A 695 -21.75 1.21 3.21
N VAL A 696 -21.01 2.28 3.50
CA VAL A 696 -19.59 2.23 3.94
C VAL A 696 -19.49 1.45 5.26
N LYS A 697 -20.39 1.73 6.21
CA LYS A 697 -20.46 0.98 7.46
C LYS A 697 -20.65 -0.52 7.23
N GLN A 698 -21.53 -0.92 6.31
CA GLN A 698 -21.74 -2.32 5.95
C GLN A 698 -20.50 -2.95 5.31
N LEU A 699 -19.81 -2.24 4.41
CA LEU A 699 -18.55 -2.68 3.80
C LEU A 699 -17.46 -2.92 4.86
N ILE A 700 -17.28 -1.97 5.77
CA ILE A 700 -16.29 -2.05 6.85
C ILE A 700 -16.59 -3.22 7.76
N GLN A 701 -17.85 -3.38 8.19
CA GLN A 701 -18.28 -4.49 9.04
C GLN A 701 -18.04 -5.83 8.35
N LEU A 702 -18.32 -5.92 7.03
CA LEU A 702 -18.06 -7.14 6.27
C LEU A 702 -16.56 -7.42 6.21
N ARG A 703 -15.71 -6.44 5.88
CA ARG A 703 -14.25 -6.61 5.85
C ARG A 703 -13.68 -7.06 7.20
N ARG A 704 -14.15 -6.50 8.31
CA ARG A 704 -13.70 -6.84 9.66
C ARG A 704 -14.13 -8.25 10.10
N LYS A 705 -15.32 -8.70 9.68
CA LYS A 705 -15.89 -9.98 10.10
C LYS A 705 -15.58 -11.13 9.14
N PHE A 706 -15.14 -10.85 7.93
CA PHE A 706 -14.96 -11.84 6.89
C PHE A 706 -13.50 -11.86 6.40
N LEU A 707 -12.70 -12.75 6.99
CA LEU A 707 -11.25 -12.83 6.79
C LEU A 707 -10.78 -12.91 5.32
N PRO A 708 -11.54 -13.51 4.36
CA PRO A 708 -11.18 -13.43 2.94
C PRO A 708 -10.91 -12.00 2.44
N LEU A 709 -11.61 -10.99 2.95
CA LEU A 709 -11.39 -9.60 2.53
C LEU A 709 -10.11 -8.98 3.12
N ALA A 710 -9.61 -9.51 4.25
CA ALA A 710 -8.36 -9.05 4.88
C ALA A 710 -7.15 -9.92 4.46
N TYR A 711 -7.28 -11.24 4.53
CA TYR A 711 -6.17 -12.20 4.36
C TYR A 711 -6.35 -13.15 3.17
N GLY A 712 -7.41 -12.99 2.38
CA GLY A 712 -7.68 -13.90 1.26
C GLY A 712 -6.81 -13.65 0.04
N ASP A 713 -6.67 -14.69 -0.77
CA ASP A 713 -6.06 -14.62 -2.09
C ASP A 713 -6.94 -13.78 -3.03
N PHE A 714 -6.40 -13.28 -4.13
CA PHE A 714 -7.13 -12.50 -5.12
C PHE A 714 -7.10 -13.20 -6.47
N LYS A 715 -8.28 -13.42 -7.08
CA LYS A 715 -8.37 -13.97 -8.42
C LYS A 715 -9.41 -13.24 -9.27
N MET A 716 -8.98 -12.69 -10.40
CA MET A 716 -9.88 -12.12 -11.40
C MET A 716 -10.69 -13.24 -12.10
N LEU A 717 -12.00 -13.05 -12.24
CA LEU A 717 -12.92 -14.01 -12.85
C LEU A 717 -13.61 -13.47 -14.10
N VAL A 718 -13.98 -12.18 -14.11
CA VAL A 718 -14.56 -11.47 -15.24
C VAL A 718 -13.88 -10.12 -15.36
N ASN A 719 -13.44 -9.77 -16.57
CA ASN A 719 -12.72 -8.54 -16.84
C ASN A 719 -13.17 -7.94 -18.18
N GLU A 720 -14.26 -7.20 -18.14
CA GLU A 720 -14.88 -6.55 -19.29
C GLU A 720 -14.96 -5.03 -19.09
N LYS A 721 -15.25 -4.29 -20.16
CA LYS A 721 -15.31 -2.82 -20.12
C LYS A 721 -16.20 -2.29 -18.98
N ASN A 722 -17.40 -2.85 -18.86
CA ASN A 722 -18.42 -2.35 -17.92
C ASN A 722 -18.70 -3.30 -16.76
N THR A 723 -18.17 -4.53 -16.81
CA THR A 723 -18.42 -5.54 -15.78
C THR A 723 -17.12 -6.22 -15.37
N VAL A 724 -16.90 -6.28 -14.07
CA VAL A 724 -15.78 -7.03 -13.50
C VAL A 724 -16.27 -7.88 -12.35
N ALA A 725 -15.61 -9.04 -12.17
CA ALA A 725 -15.82 -9.85 -10.99
C ALA A 725 -14.51 -10.53 -10.57
N TYR A 726 -14.29 -10.63 -9.27
CA TYR A 726 -13.12 -11.32 -8.68
C TYR A 726 -13.49 -12.04 -7.40
N ALA A 727 -12.67 -13.01 -7.05
CA ALA A 727 -12.79 -13.79 -5.82
C ALA A 727 -11.70 -13.42 -4.82
N ARG A 728 -12.06 -13.44 -3.53
CA ARG A 728 -11.16 -13.47 -2.37
C ARG A 728 -11.43 -14.75 -1.61
N THR A 729 -10.41 -15.60 -1.44
CA THR A 729 -10.57 -16.93 -0.84
C THR A 729 -9.66 -17.11 0.37
N TYR A 730 -10.18 -17.72 1.43
CA TYR A 730 -9.43 -18.00 2.65
C TYR A 730 -10.05 -19.16 3.43
N PHE A 731 -9.37 -20.29 3.50
CA PHE A 731 -9.75 -21.50 4.26
C PHE A 731 -11.25 -21.84 4.16
N GLY A 732 -11.70 -22.20 2.96
CA GLY A 732 -13.08 -22.62 2.68
C GLY A 732 -14.10 -21.50 2.64
N LYS A 733 -13.70 -20.25 2.92
CA LYS A 733 -14.54 -19.06 2.78
C LYS A 733 -14.22 -18.31 1.51
N ILE A 734 -15.24 -17.74 0.86
CA ILE A 734 -15.13 -17.00 -0.39
C ILE A 734 -15.98 -15.73 -0.36
N ALA A 735 -15.40 -14.61 -0.81
CA ALA A 735 -16.13 -13.43 -1.24
C ALA A 735 -15.99 -13.29 -2.76
N LEU A 736 -17.12 -13.28 -3.45
CA LEU A 736 -17.21 -12.96 -4.87
C LEU A 736 -17.68 -11.51 -4.99
N VAL A 737 -16.83 -10.67 -5.53
CA VAL A 737 -17.13 -9.25 -5.75
C VAL A 737 -17.51 -9.08 -7.22
N ALA A 738 -18.61 -8.39 -7.49
CA ALA A 738 -19.06 -8.07 -8.84
C ALA A 738 -19.40 -6.57 -8.94
N MET A 739 -19.07 -5.97 -10.07
CA MET A 739 -19.33 -4.55 -10.37
C MET A 739 -19.91 -4.41 -11.77
N ASN A 740 -20.85 -3.47 -11.92
CA ASN A 740 -21.41 -3.02 -13.19
C ASN A 740 -21.36 -1.50 -13.24
N SER A 741 -20.50 -0.91 -14.08
CA SER A 741 -20.40 0.55 -14.25
C SER A 741 -21.39 1.13 -15.26
N SER A 742 -22.07 0.28 -16.05
CA SER A 742 -22.99 0.76 -17.06
C SER A 742 -24.27 1.37 -16.47
N GLY A 743 -24.94 2.22 -17.26
CA GLY A 743 -26.24 2.82 -16.91
C GLY A 743 -27.43 1.86 -17.00
N VAL A 744 -27.21 0.59 -17.30
CA VAL A 744 -28.27 -0.43 -17.46
C VAL A 744 -27.98 -1.66 -16.63
N ALA A 745 -29.00 -2.45 -16.30
CA ALA A 745 -28.81 -3.70 -15.59
C ALA A 745 -28.01 -4.70 -16.45
N GLN A 746 -27.11 -5.46 -15.83
CA GLN A 746 -26.27 -6.46 -16.49
C GLN A 746 -26.36 -7.81 -15.76
N LYS A 747 -26.24 -8.89 -16.52
CA LYS A 747 -26.03 -10.23 -15.95
C LYS A 747 -24.55 -10.55 -16.02
N VAL A 748 -23.93 -10.73 -14.87
CA VAL A 748 -22.51 -11.15 -14.76
C VAL A 748 -22.49 -12.64 -14.47
N THR A 749 -21.99 -13.44 -15.43
CA THR A 749 -21.85 -14.88 -15.26
C THR A 749 -20.37 -15.22 -15.08
N LEU A 750 -20.06 -15.94 -14.03
CA LEU A 750 -18.70 -16.37 -13.69
C LEU A 750 -18.71 -17.83 -13.25
N LYS A 751 -17.55 -18.49 -13.34
CA LYS A 751 -17.32 -19.81 -12.75
C LYS A 751 -16.62 -19.64 -11.42
N LEU A 752 -17.11 -20.35 -10.38
CA LEU A 752 -16.45 -20.37 -9.09
C LEU A 752 -15.01 -20.88 -9.22
N PRO A 753 -14.07 -20.38 -8.42
CA PRO A 753 -12.74 -20.94 -8.33
C PRO A 753 -12.80 -22.43 -7.97
N GLU A 754 -11.84 -23.20 -8.45
CA GLU A 754 -11.67 -24.60 -8.05
C GLU A 754 -11.66 -24.73 -6.53
N TYR A 755 -12.16 -25.85 -6.01
CA TYR A 755 -12.34 -26.13 -4.57
C TYR A 755 -13.43 -25.31 -3.85
N TYR A 756 -14.11 -24.36 -4.53
CA TYR A 756 -15.19 -23.55 -3.99
C TYR A 756 -16.52 -23.74 -4.74
N ASP A 757 -16.61 -24.74 -5.61
CA ASP A 757 -17.78 -25.06 -6.46
C ASP A 757 -19.03 -25.51 -5.67
N LYS A 758 -18.86 -25.93 -4.42
CA LYS A 758 -19.93 -26.45 -3.55
C LYS A 758 -20.27 -25.56 -2.36
N VAL A 759 -20.03 -24.26 -2.45
CA VAL A 759 -20.34 -23.32 -1.38
C VAL A 759 -21.76 -22.77 -1.48
N SER A 760 -22.42 -22.58 -0.34
CA SER A 760 -23.68 -21.86 -0.27
C SER A 760 -23.40 -20.37 -0.15
N LEU A 761 -23.92 -19.56 -1.09
CA LEU A 761 -23.68 -18.12 -1.18
C LEU A 761 -24.90 -17.33 -0.71
N LYS A 762 -24.63 -16.12 -0.18
CA LYS A 762 -25.64 -15.08 0.10
C LYS A 762 -25.18 -13.75 -0.49
N ALA A 763 -26.14 -12.95 -0.98
CA ALA A 763 -25.90 -11.58 -1.41
C ALA A 763 -25.86 -10.64 -0.20
N ASN A 764 -24.83 -9.76 -0.15
CA ASN A 764 -24.70 -8.80 0.95
C ASN A 764 -25.31 -7.43 0.62
N PHE A 765 -25.49 -7.09 -0.68
CA PHE A 765 -26.06 -5.82 -1.12
C PHE A 765 -27.37 -5.98 -1.91
N GLY A 766 -27.95 -7.18 -1.87
CA GLY A 766 -29.33 -7.44 -2.31
C GLY A 766 -29.51 -7.72 -3.80
N SER A 767 -28.43 -8.01 -4.54
CA SER A 767 -28.56 -8.47 -5.93
C SER A 767 -29.14 -9.89 -5.98
N ALA A 768 -30.03 -10.14 -6.95
CA ALA A 768 -30.48 -11.49 -7.25
C ALA A 768 -29.36 -12.27 -7.94
N PHE A 769 -29.18 -13.54 -7.56
CA PHE A 769 -28.23 -14.43 -8.20
C PHE A 769 -28.77 -15.85 -8.32
N GLY A 770 -28.20 -16.62 -9.24
CA GLY A 770 -28.44 -18.05 -9.40
C GLY A 770 -27.11 -18.80 -9.40
N LEU A 771 -27.09 -19.96 -8.76
CA LEU A 771 -25.98 -20.90 -8.74
C LEU A 771 -26.42 -22.17 -9.46
N ALA A 772 -25.69 -22.54 -10.53
CA ALA A 772 -25.90 -23.79 -11.27
C ALA A 772 -25.04 -24.93 -10.72
N ASP A 773 -25.43 -26.17 -11.00
CA ASP A 773 -24.73 -27.37 -10.50
C ASP A 773 -23.29 -27.50 -11.01
N ASP A 774 -22.95 -26.84 -12.13
CA ASP A 774 -21.59 -26.83 -12.69
C ASP A 774 -20.67 -25.74 -12.06
N GLY A 775 -21.13 -25.10 -10.98
CA GLY A 775 -20.39 -24.03 -10.28
C GLY A 775 -20.46 -22.68 -10.97
N LYS A 776 -21.34 -22.49 -11.98
CA LYS A 776 -21.59 -21.18 -12.57
C LYS A 776 -22.52 -20.35 -11.69
N VAL A 777 -22.10 -19.13 -11.42
CA VAL A 777 -22.89 -18.11 -10.71
C VAL A 777 -23.27 -17.01 -11.69
N THR A 778 -24.57 -16.71 -11.76
CA THR A 778 -25.08 -15.57 -12.54
C THR A 778 -25.69 -14.55 -11.60
N ILE A 779 -25.13 -13.34 -11.58
CA ILE A 779 -25.53 -12.23 -10.72
C ILE A 779 -26.27 -11.18 -11.58
N THR A 780 -27.47 -10.77 -11.16
CA THR A 780 -28.21 -9.68 -11.80
C THR A 780 -27.84 -8.36 -11.13
N MET A 781 -26.93 -7.64 -11.78
CA MET A 781 -26.40 -6.38 -11.30
C MET A 781 -27.31 -5.22 -11.70
N LYS A 782 -27.58 -4.32 -10.76
CA LYS A 782 -28.26 -3.03 -11.04
C LYS A 782 -27.36 -2.13 -11.91
N PRO A 783 -27.93 -1.10 -12.56
CA PRO A 783 -27.14 -0.02 -13.13
C PRO A 783 -26.22 0.58 -12.06
N ARG A 784 -24.94 0.80 -12.38
CA ARG A 784 -23.92 1.30 -11.46
C ARG A 784 -23.91 0.51 -10.14
N GLY A 785 -24.00 -0.82 -10.27
CA GLY A 785 -24.19 -1.74 -9.14
C GLY A 785 -22.88 -2.34 -8.63
N PHE A 786 -22.89 -2.65 -7.36
CA PHE A 786 -21.82 -3.38 -6.65
C PHE A 786 -22.47 -4.49 -5.80
N GLU A 787 -21.86 -5.66 -5.77
CA GLU A 787 -22.33 -6.78 -4.97
C GLU A 787 -21.16 -7.60 -4.42
N ILE A 788 -21.36 -8.17 -3.23
CA ILE A 788 -20.48 -9.18 -2.65
C ILE A 788 -21.36 -10.40 -2.35
N LEU A 789 -21.08 -11.52 -3.00
CA LEU A 789 -21.62 -12.81 -2.58
C LEU A 789 -20.61 -13.47 -1.64
N SER A 790 -21.06 -14.00 -0.51
CA SER A 790 -20.19 -14.67 0.48
C SER A 790 -20.87 -15.92 1.06
N ASN A 791 -20.07 -16.89 1.53
CA ASN A 791 -20.55 -18.06 2.26
C ASN A 791 -20.41 -17.92 3.78
#